data_5025bc452c7b2d6d49538a30e1cab9a4
#
_entry.id   5025bc452c7b2d6d49538a30e1cab9a4
#
_cell.length_a   1.000
_cell.length_b   1.000
_cell.length_c   1.000
_cell.angle_alpha   90.00
_cell.angle_beta   90.00
_cell.angle_gamma   90.00
#
_symmetry.space_group_name_H-M   'P 1'
#
loop_
_entity.id
_entity.type
_entity.pdbx_description
1 polymer ?
#
loop_
_entity_poly.entity_id
_entity_poly.type
_entity_poly.pdbx_seq_one_letter_code
_entity_poly.pdbx_strand_id
1 'polypeptide(L)'
;MKRTFTKFVWLILIVFPALVFAQTAPGRKVWLRGSFVDEQQKPVPFATLAVYGPGNALVTGAVADDAGTFAVQVPPGRYELKLTAVSYRERTLPGVEVGKQDVQLGPLALTADSQRLDEVVVRGERSQMVLALDKKVFNVGKDLANAGGTALNILGNVPSVAVDVEGNVSLRGSSNVRILIDGKPSGLVSFKGGSGLQQLQASMIERVEIITNPSARYEAEGMSGIINIVLKKDQQQGLNGSFDVIAGHPTNYGLAANVNYRRKNLNFFVNYTASYRNTPGRNSLYQEVYRGDSTFASRQSMTSRLNGMNNSARAGLDYFFNPKNILTAAYTWRTSKGKRFSDIEYLDYLPNSARLSAVTKRTQDETETEPNAEYALTYKRSFAREGHTFTADLRVLDNWEKSSQFYTQATRTPDGKPTGARDILQRSPNDETEKQFLVQIDYVRPFAKDGKAEAGVRSSTRRMTNDFTVEEQTAEGGWVPLPGLTNTFLYDEIIHAAYGILGNKSGKLSYQAGVRAEYTDLNTTLRQTGQVNPRSYANLFPSVHVSYELPRQHALQLSYSRRVRRPQYNDLSPYMTFSDARNFFSGNPDLNPEFTNAFEIGHLKTVGKGSFTSSLYYRHTTGKIIRIRRVDAAGNSNTRPENLATEDSYGAEFTGTFTPRPWWKLDGSLNFFRATTNGANLDATFQADTYSWFARSLSRFTIRKTTDFQLRANYEAPQQTPQGLRRAIATLDLALSRDILKNNGTLTLNVIDVFNSRVFRAVTEGAGFYTESSSQGRLRQINLTLNYRLRQAKKKAKEGGEGEF
;
A
#
# COMPACT_ATOMS: atom_id res chain seq x y z
N MET A 1 -15.89 5.07 35.50
CA MET A 1 -14.98 5.24 34.36
C MET A 1 -14.95 6.64 33.72
N LYS A 2 -15.53 7.68 34.33
CA LYS A 2 -15.61 9.06 33.78
C LYS A 2 -14.60 10.08 34.30
N ARG A 3 -13.64 9.69 35.14
CA ARG A 3 -12.69 10.63 35.80
C ARG A 3 -11.22 10.51 35.37
N THR A 4 -10.87 9.55 34.54
CA THR A 4 -9.45 9.31 34.11
C THR A 4 -9.14 9.89 32.74
N PHE A 5 -10.14 10.26 31.94
CA PHE A 5 -9.94 10.76 30.57
C PHE A 5 -9.51 12.23 30.50
N THR A 6 -9.87 13.04 31.50
CA THR A 6 -9.59 14.49 31.49
C THR A 6 -8.14 14.84 31.85
N LYS A 7 -7.40 13.94 32.46
CA LYS A 7 -5.97 14.21 32.84
C LYS A 7 -4.97 13.90 31.75
N PHE A 8 -5.34 13.10 30.74
CA PHE A 8 -4.40 12.74 29.65
C PHE A 8 -4.42 13.72 28.48
N VAL A 9 -5.50 14.48 28.30
CA VAL A 9 -5.61 15.51 27.24
C VAL A 9 -4.79 16.75 27.59
N TRP A 10 -4.59 17.06 28.86
CA TRP A 10 -3.79 18.21 29.30
C TRP A 10 -2.28 18.01 29.22
N LEU A 11 -1.80 16.75 29.20
CA LEU A 11 -0.36 16.48 29.12
C LEU A 11 0.21 16.61 27.68
N ILE A 12 -0.64 16.59 26.65
CA ILE A 12 -0.23 16.78 25.25
C ILE A 12 -0.20 18.26 24.85
N LEU A 13 -0.89 19.14 25.58
CA LEU A 13 -0.98 20.58 25.30
C LEU A 13 0.14 21.44 25.98
N ILE A 14 0.95 20.87 26.86
CA ILE A 14 1.96 21.63 27.66
C ILE A 14 3.37 21.61 27.04
N VAL A 15 3.63 20.94 25.89
CA VAL A 15 4.98 20.86 25.29
C VAL A 15 5.09 21.68 24.00
N PHE A 16 4.42 22.84 23.89
CA PHE A 16 4.75 23.83 22.88
C PHE A 16 5.21 25.15 23.55
N PRO A 17 6.52 25.36 23.73
CA PRO A 17 6.99 26.71 24.06
C PRO A 17 6.86 27.59 22.82
N ALA A 18 6.10 28.66 22.93
CA ALA A 18 6.08 29.75 21.96
C ALA A 18 7.45 30.43 21.95
N LEU A 19 8.27 30.17 20.93
CA LEU A 19 9.47 30.96 20.64
C LEU A 19 9.04 32.27 19.98
N VAL A 20 8.94 33.29 20.77
CA VAL A 20 8.86 34.69 20.31
C VAL A 20 10.22 35.08 19.75
N PHE A 21 10.35 35.17 18.44
CA PHE A 21 11.50 35.83 17.81
C PHE A 21 11.28 37.36 17.83
N ALA A 22 12.12 38.06 18.54
CA ALA A 22 12.25 39.52 18.44
C ALA A 22 12.74 39.88 17.03
N GLN A 23 11.92 40.54 16.24
CA GLN A 23 12.32 41.12 14.96
C GLN A 23 13.03 42.45 15.24
N THR A 24 14.33 42.47 14.95
CA THR A 24 15.08 43.73 14.83
C THR A 24 14.66 44.43 13.52
N ALA A 25 14.43 45.70 13.58
CA ALA A 25 14.08 46.56 12.45
C ALA A 25 15.09 46.42 11.29
N PRO A 26 14.69 46.41 10.04
CA PRO A 26 15.62 46.26 8.91
C PRO A 26 16.46 47.52 8.74
N GLY A 27 17.77 47.41 9.01
CA GLY A 27 18.72 48.44 8.67
C GLY A 27 18.73 48.74 7.16
N ARG A 28 18.99 49.98 6.78
CA ARG A 28 19.10 50.44 5.37
C ARG A 28 20.14 49.57 4.63
N LYS A 29 19.75 48.77 3.67
CA LYS A 29 20.62 47.92 2.85
C LYS A 29 21.26 48.76 1.74
N VAL A 30 22.49 48.42 1.38
CA VAL A 30 23.24 49.03 0.28
C VAL A 30 23.61 47.96 -0.75
N TRP A 31 23.86 48.37 -1.98
CA TRP A 31 24.23 47.46 -3.03
C TRP A 31 25.70 47.12 -2.99
N LEU A 32 26.03 45.82 -3.06
CA LEU A 32 27.35 45.27 -3.31
C LEU A 32 27.34 44.72 -4.74
N ARG A 33 28.14 45.32 -5.63
CA ARG A 33 28.21 44.96 -7.06
C ARG A 33 29.63 44.58 -7.47
N GLY A 34 29.74 43.74 -8.51
CA GLY A 34 31.03 43.33 -9.05
C GLY A 34 30.88 42.41 -10.24
N SER A 35 32.01 41.88 -10.73
CA SER A 35 31.99 40.86 -11.80
C SER A 35 33.00 39.77 -11.49
N PHE A 36 32.72 38.54 -11.95
CA PHE A 36 33.64 37.42 -11.91
C PHE A 36 34.34 37.27 -13.25
N VAL A 37 35.66 37.13 -13.21
CA VAL A 37 36.51 36.88 -14.37
C VAL A 37 37.42 35.68 -14.13
N ASP A 38 37.88 35.05 -15.21
CA ASP A 38 38.92 34.00 -15.13
C ASP A 38 40.33 34.65 -15.15
N GLU A 39 41.36 33.79 -15.14
CA GLU A 39 42.77 34.23 -15.19
C GLU A 39 43.10 34.99 -16.50
N GLN A 40 42.31 34.86 -17.55
CA GLN A 40 42.47 35.52 -18.85
C GLN A 40 41.51 36.74 -18.99
N GLN A 41 40.93 37.24 -17.86
CA GLN A 41 39.98 38.36 -17.80
C GLN A 41 38.68 38.12 -18.57
N LYS A 42 38.30 36.89 -18.90
CA LYS A 42 37.01 36.53 -19.50
C LYS A 42 35.95 36.43 -18.42
N PRO A 43 34.73 36.89 -18.70
CA PRO A 43 33.61 36.74 -17.76
C PRO A 43 33.37 35.29 -17.36
N VAL A 44 33.11 35.04 -16.07
CA VAL A 44 32.68 33.73 -15.55
C VAL A 44 31.22 33.79 -15.23
N PRO A 45 30.33 33.33 -16.15
CA PRO A 45 28.89 33.36 -15.95
C PRO A 45 28.47 32.39 -14.84
N PHE A 46 27.36 32.71 -14.19
CA PHE A 46 26.75 31.88 -13.15
C PHE A 46 27.65 31.57 -11.94
N ALA A 47 28.72 32.33 -11.74
CA ALA A 47 29.48 32.25 -10.51
C ALA A 47 28.65 32.74 -9.32
N THR A 48 28.80 32.12 -8.17
CA THR A 48 28.02 32.42 -6.96
C THR A 48 28.84 33.18 -5.95
N LEU A 49 28.27 34.26 -5.43
CA LEU A 49 28.74 35.02 -4.29
C LEU A 49 27.90 34.64 -3.06
N ALA A 50 28.53 34.20 -1.99
CA ALA A 50 27.89 34.06 -0.68
C ALA A 50 28.52 35.07 0.30
N VAL A 51 27.71 35.81 1.02
CA VAL A 51 28.10 36.85 1.96
C VAL A 51 27.89 36.36 3.39
N TYR A 52 28.98 36.23 4.14
CA TYR A 52 28.94 35.76 5.53
C TYR A 52 29.24 36.94 6.49
N GLY A 53 28.46 37.05 7.53
CA GLY A 53 28.61 37.98 8.62
C GLY A 53 29.44 37.41 9.78
N PRO A 54 29.56 38.16 10.89
CA PRO A 54 30.24 37.71 12.10
C PRO A 54 29.71 36.35 12.58
N GLY A 55 30.63 35.46 12.99
CA GLY A 55 30.26 34.10 13.42
C GLY A 55 29.93 33.15 12.28
N ASN A 56 30.35 33.44 11.03
CA ASN A 56 30.14 32.56 9.82
C ASN A 56 28.66 32.34 9.49
N ALA A 57 27.80 33.31 9.78
CA ALA A 57 26.38 33.25 9.44
C ALA A 57 26.16 33.76 8.01
N LEU A 58 25.50 32.95 7.14
CA LEU A 58 25.13 33.38 5.79
C LEU A 58 24.10 34.51 5.86
N VAL A 59 24.46 35.70 5.37
CA VAL A 59 23.59 36.89 5.34
C VAL A 59 22.78 36.95 4.05
N THR A 60 23.40 36.73 2.89
CA THR A 60 22.78 36.77 1.57
C THR A 60 23.72 36.18 0.53
N GLY A 61 23.28 36.10 -0.74
CA GLY A 61 24.09 35.65 -1.86
C GLY A 61 23.54 36.16 -3.18
N ALA A 62 24.34 36.09 -4.25
CA ALA A 62 23.96 36.37 -5.62
C ALA A 62 24.58 35.39 -6.59
N VAL A 63 23.95 35.19 -7.70
CA VAL A 63 24.49 34.46 -8.85
C VAL A 63 24.74 35.46 -9.97
N ALA A 64 25.91 35.37 -10.60
CA ALA A 64 26.27 36.25 -11.71
C ALA A 64 25.45 35.91 -12.97
N ASP A 65 25.21 36.94 -13.77
CA ASP A 65 24.56 36.82 -15.08
C ASP A 65 25.51 36.25 -16.16
N ASP A 66 25.03 36.21 -17.40
CA ASP A 66 25.79 35.75 -18.57
C ASP A 66 27.05 36.57 -18.83
N ALA A 67 27.10 37.82 -18.40
CA ALA A 67 28.26 38.73 -18.47
C ALA A 67 29.20 38.59 -17.26
N GLY A 68 28.91 37.66 -16.33
CA GLY A 68 29.66 37.44 -15.11
C GLY A 68 29.42 38.54 -14.05
N THR A 69 28.42 39.43 -14.18
CA THR A 69 28.14 40.49 -13.23
C THR A 69 27.14 40.08 -12.16
N PHE A 70 27.31 40.60 -10.97
CA PHE A 70 26.41 40.35 -9.84
C PHE A 70 26.07 41.64 -9.08
N ALA A 71 24.89 41.63 -8.45
CA ALA A 71 24.44 42.66 -7.54
C ALA A 71 23.65 42.04 -6.38
N VAL A 72 23.99 42.40 -5.15
CA VAL A 72 23.34 41.92 -3.93
C VAL A 72 23.17 43.02 -2.89
N GLN A 73 22.07 43.02 -2.15
CA GLN A 73 21.82 43.97 -1.08
C GLN A 73 22.26 43.40 0.26
N VAL A 74 23.11 44.17 0.98
CA VAL A 74 23.61 43.84 2.30
C VAL A 74 23.45 45.01 3.27
N PRO A 75 23.20 44.81 4.56
CA PRO A 75 23.29 45.86 5.56
C PRO A 75 24.72 46.36 5.67
N PRO A 76 24.98 47.59 6.16
CA PRO A 76 26.34 48.05 6.54
C PRO A 76 26.93 47.10 7.57
N GLY A 77 28.22 46.71 7.35
CA GLY A 77 28.89 45.75 8.21
C GLY A 77 30.19 45.25 7.62
N ARG A 78 30.89 44.38 8.34
CA ARG A 78 32.08 43.72 7.88
C ARG A 78 31.78 42.27 7.55
N TYR A 79 32.13 41.83 6.33
CA TYR A 79 31.71 40.59 5.74
C TYR A 79 32.89 39.77 5.23
N GLU A 80 32.67 38.44 5.17
CA GLU A 80 33.50 37.54 4.44
C GLU A 80 32.72 37.09 3.17
N LEU A 81 33.34 37.27 2.01
CA LEU A 81 32.73 36.89 0.73
C LEU A 81 33.33 35.58 0.26
N LYS A 82 32.49 34.60 -0.01
CA LYS A 82 32.85 33.31 -0.56
C LYS A 82 32.41 33.22 -1.99
N LEU A 83 33.38 33.02 -2.89
CA LEU A 83 33.21 33.04 -4.34
C LEU A 83 33.35 31.59 -4.86
N THR A 84 32.35 31.11 -5.55
CA THR A 84 32.33 29.72 -6.11
C THR A 84 31.83 29.74 -7.53
N ALA A 85 32.49 28.97 -8.41
CA ALA A 85 32.02 28.70 -9.75
C ALA A 85 32.42 27.27 -10.15
N VAL A 86 31.64 26.65 -11.04
CA VAL A 86 31.92 25.31 -11.56
C VAL A 86 33.24 25.31 -12.31
N SER A 87 34.16 24.41 -11.98
CA SER A 87 35.52 24.27 -12.54
C SER A 87 36.53 25.33 -12.08
N TYR A 88 36.18 26.13 -11.08
CA TYR A 88 37.09 27.10 -10.46
C TYR A 88 37.29 26.76 -8.98
N ARG A 89 38.49 27.13 -8.46
CA ARG A 89 38.77 27.05 -7.01
C ARG A 89 37.94 28.05 -6.24
N GLU A 90 37.40 27.59 -5.14
CA GLU A 90 36.72 28.47 -4.21
C GLU A 90 37.69 29.53 -3.70
N ARG A 91 37.26 30.79 -3.75
CA ARG A 91 38.04 31.93 -3.24
C ARG A 91 37.25 32.63 -2.13
N THR A 92 37.92 32.86 -1.03
CA THR A 92 37.36 33.61 0.10
C THR A 92 38.03 34.96 0.19
N LEU A 93 37.26 36.04 0.31
CA LEU A 93 37.70 37.39 0.54
C LEU A 93 37.24 37.80 1.95
N PRO A 94 38.15 37.77 2.96
CA PRO A 94 37.80 38.13 4.31
C PRO A 94 37.84 39.67 4.48
N GLY A 95 37.01 40.18 5.38
CA GLY A 95 37.11 41.53 5.90
C GLY A 95 36.60 42.62 4.95
N VAL A 96 35.68 42.33 4.06
CA VAL A 96 35.06 43.31 3.17
C VAL A 96 34.14 44.25 4.00
N GLU A 97 34.50 45.50 4.06
CA GLU A 97 33.73 46.52 4.79
C GLU A 97 32.69 47.17 3.88
N VAL A 98 31.45 47.11 4.28
CA VAL A 98 30.31 47.70 3.59
C VAL A 98 29.77 48.85 4.44
N GLY A 99 30.01 50.06 3.97
CA GLY A 99 29.56 51.31 4.64
C GLY A 99 28.08 51.63 4.33
N LYS A 100 27.73 52.90 4.41
CA LYS A 100 26.36 53.41 4.14
C LYS A 100 26.10 53.73 2.67
N GLN A 101 27.09 53.55 1.79
CA GLN A 101 27.00 53.80 0.35
C GLN A 101 27.20 52.48 -0.43
N ASP A 102 26.70 52.42 -1.68
CA ASP A 102 26.91 51.28 -2.55
C ASP A 102 28.40 50.97 -2.77
N VAL A 103 28.77 49.71 -2.75
CA VAL A 103 30.15 49.22 -2.88
C VAL A 103 30.33 48.53 -4.21
N GLN A 104 31.34 48.99 -5.00
CA GLN A 104 31.76 48.34 -6.24
C GLN A 104 33.04 47.52 -5.97
N LEU A 105 32.95 46.20 -6.12
CA LEU A 105 34.09 45.28 -5.86
C LEU A 105 34.98 45.04 -7.09
N GLY A 106 34.83 45.71 -8.18
CA GLY A 106 35.63 45.44 -9.37
C GLY A 106 35.58 44.01 -9.86
N PRO A 107 36.46 43.61 -10.80
CA PRO A 107 36.53 42.23 -11.30
C PRO A 107 37.19 41.31 -10.25
N LEU A 108 36.48 40.23 -9.90
CA LEU A 108 36.94 39.21 -8.95
C LEU A 108 37.43 37.99 -9.75
N ALA A 109 38.79 37.82 -9.77
CA ALA A 109 39.40 36.71 -10.52
C ALA A 109 39.19 35.37 -9.81
N LEU A 110 38.75 34.37 -10.55
CA LEU A 110 38.65 32.96 -10.16
C LEU A 110 39.71 32.15 -10.88
N THR A 111 40.43 31.31 -10.16
CA THR A 111 41.46 30.39 -10.69
C THR A 111 40.84 29.07 -11.10
N ALA A 112 41.10 28.61 -12.32
CA ALA A 112 40.60 27.31 -12.81
C ALA A 112 41.15 26.17 -11.93
N ASP A 113 40.30 25.23 -11.51
CA ASP A 113 40.68 24.07 -10.74
C ASP A 113 40.92 22.86 -11.65
N SER A 114 42.15 22.51 -11.88
CA SER A 114 42.55 21.33 -12.64
C SER A 114 42.45 20.02 -11.85
N GLN A 115 42.23 20.05 -10.56
CA GLN A 115 41.96 18.86 -9.75
C GLN A 115 40.49 18.45 -9.89
N ARG A 116 40.24 17.22 -10.38
CA ARG A 116 38.92 16.57 -10.34
C ARG A 116 38.41 16.58 -8.90
N LEU A 117 37.49 17.46 -8.58
CA LEU A 117 36.68 17.34 -7.39
C LEU A 117 35.89 16.06 -7.52
N ASP A 118 36.02 15.16 -6.56
CA ASP A 118 35.06 14.10 -6.35
C ASP A 118 33.69 14.76 -6.11
N GLU A 119 32.80 14.60 -7.07
CA GLU A 119 31.46 15.14 -7.06
C GLU A 119 30.73 14.66 -5.80
N VAL A 120 30.56 15.55 -4.83
CA VAL A 120 29.61 15.34 -3.74
C VAL A 120 28.22 15.40 -4.37
N VAL A 121 27.73 14.26 -4.83
CA VAL A 121 26.33 14.10 -5.24
C VAL A 121 25.46 14.33 -4.00
N VAL A 122 25.04 15.55 -3.77
CA VAL A 122 23.91 15.84 -2.87
C VAL A 122 22.68 15.24 -3.55
N ARG A 123 22.45 13.93 -3.34
CA ARG A 123 21.17 13.33 -3.62
C ARG A 123 20.18 14.00 -2.69
N GLY A 124 19.37 14.90 -3.21
CA GLY A 124 18.19 15.39 -2.51
C GLY A 124 17.44 14.16 -2.00
N GLU A 125 17.41 13.94 -0.70
CA GLU A 125 16.70 12.83 -0.11
C GLU A 125 15.22 13.02 -0.40
N ARG A 126 14.65 12.23 -1.31
CA ARG A 126 13.20 12.18 -1.49
C ARG A 126 12.58 11.85 -0.14
N SER A 127 11.64 12.64 0.29
CA SER A 127 10.87 12.38 1.51
C SER A 127 10.29 10.96 1.46
N GLN A 128 10.22 10.27 2.59
CA GLN A 128 9.59 8.95 2.69
C GLN A 128 8.12 9.03 2.27
N MET A 129 7.45 10.16 2.56
CA MET A 129 6.09 10.45 2.13
C MET A 129 6.05 11.80 1.41
N VAL A 130 5.43 11.82 0.24
CA VAL A 130 5.16 13.02 -0.56
C VAL A 130 3.65 13.14 -0.75
N LEU A 131 3.13 14.34 -0.59
CA LEU A 131 1.71 14.64 -0.75
C LEU A 131 1.50 15.35 -2.09
N ALA A 132 0.66 14.77 -2.93
CA ALA A 132 0.18 15.37 -4.18
C ALA A 132 -1.29 15.80 -4.02
N LEU A 133 -1.85 16.49 -5.01
CA LEU A 133 -3.21 17.02 -4.98
C LEU A 133 -4.27 15.92 -4.72
N ASP A 134 -4.10 14.76 -5.33
CA ASP A 134 -5.04 13.64 -5.33
C ASP A 134 -4.52 12.39 -4.61
N LYS A 135 -3.26 12.37 -4.16
CA LYS A 135 -2.64 11.17 -3.59
C LYS A 135 -1.53 11.43 -2.59
N LYS A 136 -1.35 10.48 -1.67
CA LYS A 136 -0.21 10.38 -0.77
C LYS A 136 0.77 9.36 -1.33
N VAL A 137 2.02 9.74 -1.56
CA VAL A 137 3.06 8.86 -2.14
C VAL A 137 4.01 8.42 -1.04
N PHE A 138 4.14 7.11 -0.86
CA PHE A 138 5.03 6.49 0.10
C PHE A 138 6.20 5.79 -0.61
N ASN A 139 7.42 6.30 -0.43
CA ASN A 139 8.64 5.80 -1.07
C ASN A 139 9.23 4.61 -0.28
N VAL A 140 9.10 3.40 -0.81
CA VAL A 140 9.43 2.13 -0.14
C VAL A 140 10.91 1.98 0.18
N GLY A 141 11.79 2.42 -0.70
CA GLY A 141 13.24 2.25 -0.55
C GLY A 141 13.87 2.99 0.64
N LYS A 142 13.08 3.80 1.36
CA LYS A 142 13.49 4.53 2.56
C LYS A 142 13.08 3.83 3.86
N ASP A 143 12.29 2.78 3.79
CA ASP A 143 11.81 2.02 4.94
C ASP A 143 12.58 0.70 5.09
N LEU A 144 13.48 0.68 6.04
CA LEU A 144 14.40 -0.45 6.30
C LEU A 144 13.68 -1.69 6.85
N ALA A 145 12.57 -1.50 7.56
CA ALA A 145 11.80 -2.61 8.09
C ALA A 145 11.09 -3.42 7.00
N ASN A 146 11.07 -2.92 5.77
CA ASN A 146 10.56 -3.64 4.60
C ASN A 146 11.61 -4.53 3.92
N ALA A 147 12.88 -4.46 4.34
CA ALA A 147 13.94 -5.27 3.76
C ALA A 147 13.65 -6.77 3.92
N GLY A 148 13.69 -7.51 2.82
CA GLY A 148 13.36 -8.95 2.79
C GLY A 148 11.87 -9.28 2.98
N GLY A 149 11.00 -8.25 3.06
CA GLY A 149 9.55 -8.41 3.19
C GLY A 149 8.83 -8.53 1.85
N THR A 150 7.51 -8.51 1.92
CA THR A 150 6.58 -8.54 0.76
C THR A 150 5.83 -7.23 0.62
N ALA A 151 5.03 -7.11 -0.45
CA ALA A 151 4.08 -6.01 -0.61
C ALA A 151 3.14 -5.88 0.59
N LEU A 152 2.67 -6.99 1.19
CA LEU A 152 1.85 -6.92 2.40
C LEU A 152 2.58 -6.32 3.60
N ASN A 153 3.88 -6.62 3.76
CA ASN A 153 4.67 -5.97 4.80
C ASN A 153 4.76 -4.46 4.56
N ILE A 154 4.99 -4.05 3.30
CA ILE A 154 4.99 -2.64 2.93
C ILE A 154 3.65 -1.99 3.21
N LEU A 155 2.55 -2.58 2.73
CA LEU A 155 1.20 -2.04 2.92
C LEU A 155 0.83 -1.94 4.40
N GLY A 156 1.15 -2.97 5.19
CA GLY A 156 1.04 -2.90 6.64
C GLY A 156 1.86 -1.76 7.26
N ASN A 157 2.74 -1.13 6.52
CA ASN A 157 3.61 -0.04 6.94
C ASN A 157 3.23 1.33 6.35
N VAL A 158 2.27 1.36 5.43
CA VAL A 158 1.77 2.61 4.84
C VAL A 158 0.76 3.27 5.79
N PRO A 159 0.82 4.59 6.04
CA PRO A 159 -0.17 5.30 6.83
C PRO A 159 -1.59 5.05 6.34
N SER A 160 -2.55 4.94 7.26
CA SER A 160 -3.97 4.71 7.00
C SER A 160 -4.33 3.33 6.44
N VAL A 161 -3.35 2.46 6.22
CA VAL A 161 -3.55 1.09 5.73
C VAL A 161 -3.36 0.09 6.87
N ALA A 162 -4.27 -0.85 7.03
CA ALA A 162 -4.11 -2.01 7.92
C ALA A 162 -4.14 -3.30 7.09
N VAL A 163 -3.46 -4.34 7.58
CA VAL A 163 -3.40 -5.66 6.94
C VAL A 163 -3.71 -6.70 7.99
N ASP A 164 -4.77 -7.47 7.77
CA ASP A 164 -5.19 -8.55 8.68
C ASP A 164 -4.31 -9.81 8.56
N VAL A 165 -4.67 -10.87 9.28
CA VAL A 165 -3.90 -12.13 9.32
C VAL A 165 -4.02 -12.92 8.02
N GLU A 166 -5.17 -12.81 7.36
CA GLU A 166 -5.43 -13.43 6.06
C GLU A 166 -4.73 -12.70 4.92
N GLY A 167 -4.20 -11.49 5.17
CA GLY A 167 -3.56 -10.64 4.19
C GLY A 167 -4.51 -9.68 3.48
N ASN A 168 -5.75 -9.53 3.98
CA ASN A 168 -6.67 -8.53 3.45
C ASN A 168 -6.21 -7.14 3.84
N VAL A 169 -6.27 -6.24 2.88
CA VAL A 169 -5.82 -4.85 3.06
C VAL A 169 -7.03 -3.96 3.32
N SER A 170 -6.94 -3.11 4.33
CA SER A 170 -7.95 -2.10 4.62
C SER A 170 -7.36 -0.70 4.62
N LEU A 171 -8.16 0.29 4.27
CA LEU A 171 -7.81 1.71 4.28
C LEU A 171 -8.82 2.46 5.14
N ARG A 172 -8.34 3.19 6.16
CA ARG A 172 -9.20 3.92 7.11
C ARG A 172 -10.28 3.03 7.76
N GLY A 173 -9.91 1.79 8.11
CA GLY A 173 -10.80 0.81 8.74
C GLY A 173 -11.72 0.04 7.80
N SER A 174 -11.75 0.35 6.51
CA SER A 174 -12.57 -0.36 5.51
C SER A 174 -11.73 -1.27 4.62
N SER A 175 -12.14 -2.53 4.45
CA SER A 175 -11.48 -3.52 3.57
C SER A 175 -11.79 -3.33 2.08
N ASN A 176 -12.67 -2.39 1.72
CA ASN A 176 -13.07 -2.14 0.33
C ASN A 176 -12.07 -1.24 -0.39
N VAL A 177 -10.85 -1.73 -0.56
CA VAL A 177 -9.74 -1.03 -1.20
C VAL A 177 -9.42 -1.69 -2.53
N ARG A 178 -9.28 -0.89 -3.59
CA ARG A 178 -8.78 -1.39 -4.87
C ARG A 178 -7.26 -1.30 -4.91
N ILE A 179 -6.59 -2.42 -5.21
CA ILE A 179 -5.14 -2.46 -5.34
C ILE A 179 -4.77 -2.53 -6.81
N LEU A 180 -3.88 -1.66 -7.25
CA LEU A 180 -3.39 -1.56 -8.61
C LEU A 180 -1.87 -1.75 -8.65
N ILE A 181 -1.36 -2.26 -9.77
CA ILE A 181 0.06 -2.29 -10.10
C ILE A 181 0.30 -1.37 -11.30
N ASP A 182 1.18 -0.37 -11.12
CA ASP A 182 1.44 0.65 -12.15
C ASP A 182 0.16 1.33 -12.66
N GLY A 183 -0.81 1.57 -11.77
CA GLY A 183 -2.09 2.21 -12.08
C GLY A 183 -3.14 1.31 -12.73
N LYS A 184 -2.91 0.02 -12.86
CA LYS A 184 -3.79 -0.95 -13.54
C LYS A 184 -4.03 -2.19 -12.68
N PRO A 185 -5.16 -2.90 -12.83
CA PRO A 185 -5.31 -4.25 -12.32
C PRO A 185 -4.22 -5.17 -12.88
N SER A 186 -3.75 -6.08 -12.07
CA SER A 186 -2.71 -7.04 -12.47
C SER A 186 -2.94 -8.38 -11.81
N GLY A 187 -2.58 -9.45 -12.50
CA GLY A 187 -2.55 -10.80 -11.95
C GLY A 187 -1.56 -10.99 -10.80
N LEU A 188 -0.66 -10.02 -10.56
CA LEU A 188 0.17 -9.97 -9.35
C LEU A 188 -0.67 -9.69 -8.10
N VAL A 189 -1.90 -9.17 -8.26
CA VAL A 189 -2.88 -8.95 -7.19
C VAL A 189 -4.14 -9.72 -7.57
N SER A 190 -4.17 -10.99 -7.20
CA SER A 190 -5.30 -11.90 -7.49
C SER A 190 -6.59 -11.40 -6.83
N PHE A 191 -7.73 -11.73 -7.43
CA PHE A 191 -9.08 -11.50 -6.88
C PHE A 191 -9.36 -12.27 -5.57
N LYS A 192 -8.53 -13.23 -5.24
CA LYS A 192 -8.63 -14.02 -4.00
C LYS A 192 -8.04 -13.32 -2.76
N GLY A 193 -7.79 -12.02 -2.84
CA GLY A 193 -7.28 -11.26 -1.70
C GLY A 193 -5.74 -11.22 -1.62
N GLY A 194 -5.20 -11.18 -0.42
CA GLY A 194 -3.79 -10.87 -0.16
C GLY A 194 -2.74 -11.88 -0.65
N SER A 195 -3.11 -13.03 -1.23
CA SER A 195 -2.15 -14.07 -1.63
C SER A 195 -1.09 -13.58 -2.62
N GLY A 196 -1.50 -12.87 -3.66
CA GLY A 196 -0.58 -12.30 -4.66
C GLY A 196 0.35 -11.23 -4.08
N LEU A 197 -0.13 -10.43 -3.11
CA LEU A 197 0.67 -9.43 -2.42
C LEU A 197 1.71 -10.06 -1.48
N GLN A 198 1.44 -11.25 -0.93
CA GLN A 198 2.41 -12.00 -0.16
C GLN A 198 3.59 -12.47 -1.01
N GLN A 199 3.36 -12.69 -2.29
CA GLN A 199 4.36 -13.19 -3.22
C GLN A 199 5.16 -12.06 -3.88
N LEU A 200 4.62 -10.82 -3.93
CA LEU A 200 5.32 -9.67 -4.47
C LEU A 200 6.38 -9.16 -3.48
N GLN A 201 7.65 -9.26 -3.85
CA GLN A 201 8.76 -8.84 -3.00
C GLN A 201 8.85 -7.32 -2.87
N ALA A 202 9.15 -6.85 -1.66
CA ALA A 202 9.35 -5.43 -1.35
C ALA A 202 10.43 -4.76 -2.22
N SER A 203 11.47 -5.52 -2.58
CA SER A 203 12.57 -5.04 -3.42
C SER A 203 12.16 -4.64 -4.84
N MET A 204 11.05 -5.18 -5.35
CA MET A 204 10.48 -4.82 -6.67
C MET A 204 9.71 -3.51 -6.65
N ILE A 205 9.34 -3.00 -5.48
CA ILE A 205 8.44 -1.85 -5.34
C ILE A 205 9.27 -0.57 -5.20
N GLU A 206 8.94 0.45 -6.00
CA GLU A 206 9.52 1.78 -5.89
C GLU A 206 8.79 2.62 -4.84
N ARG A 207 7.45 2.68 -4.96
CA ARG A 207 6.58 3.46 -4.07
C ARG A 207 5.17 2.90 -4.04
N VAL A 208 4.43 3.30 -3.02
CA VAL A 208 2.99 3.06 -2.87
C VAL A 208 2.28 4.40 -2.89
N GLU A 209 1.24 4.52 -3.69
CA GLU A 209 0.40 5.70 -3.81
C GLU A 209 -0.97 5.41 -3.18
N ILE A 210 -1.38 6.22 -2.21
CA ILE A 210 -2.69 6.14 -1.56
C ILE A 210 -3.57 7.25 -2.10
N ILE A 211 -4.69 6.88 -2.71
CA ILE A 211 -5.63 7.77 -3.35
C ILE A 211 -6.98 7.59 -2.64
N THR A 212 -7.28 8.47 -1.68
CA THR A 212 -8.48 8.32 -0.82
C THR A 212 -9.77 8.68 -1.55
N ASN A 213 -9.72 9.67 -2.45
CA ASN A 213 -10.81 10.07 -3.32
C ASN A 213 -10.34 10.05 -4.78
N PRO A 214 -10.39 8.89 -5.45
CA PRO A 214 -9.88 8.78 -6.82
C PRO A 214 -10.72 9.59 -7.83
N SER A 215 -10.02 10.20 -8.80
CA SER A 215 -10.67 10.88 -9.92
C SER A 215 -11.35 9.89 -10.89
N ALA A 216 -12.19 10.38 -11.78
CA ALA A 216 -12.93 9.58 -12.78
C ALA A 216 -12.04 8.73 -13.72
N ARG A 217 -10.74 9.03 -13.80
CA ARG A 217 -9.76 8.24 -14.55
C ARG A 217 -9.58 6.82 -14.03
N TYR A 218 -9.69 6.67 -12.70
CA TYR A 218 -9.55 5.37 -12.06
C TYR A 218 -10.85 4.58 -12.13
N GLU A 219 -10.74 3.25 -11.97
CA GLU A 219 -11.91 2.39 -11.83
C GLU A 219 -12.83 2.91 -10.71
N ALA A 220 -14.15 2.76 -10.90
CA ALA A 220 -15.09 3.14 -9.86
C ALA A 220 -15.01 2.22 -8.62
N GLU A 221 -14.42 1.04 -8.74
CA GLU A 221 -14.22 0.09 -7.66
C GLU A 221 -13.19 0.55 -6.64
N GLY A 222 -13.41 0.21 -5.36
CA GLY A 222 -12.57 0.62 -4.25
C GLY A 222 -13.16 1.79 -3.47
N MET A 223 -14.14 1.51 -2.60
CA MET A 223 -14.92 2.51 -1.89
C MET A 223 -14.14 3.33 -0.88
N SER A 224 -13.10 2.73 -0.28
CA SER A 224 -12.23 3.45 0.67
C SER A 224 -11.08 4.17 -0.02
N GLY A 225 -10.92 3.95 -1.32
CA GLY A 225 -9.85 4.50 -2.13
C GLY A 225 -9.08 3.42 -2.89
N ILE A 226 -7.98 3.87 -3.48
CA ILE A 226 -7.08 3.04 -4.29
C ILE A 226 -5.70 3.01 -3.65
N ILE A 227 -5.09 1.84 -3.64
CA ILE A 227 -3.68 1.65 -3.33
C ILE A 227 -2.97 1.26 -4.62
N ASN A 228 -2.14 2.14 -5.16
CA ASN A 228 -1.37 1.86 -6.37
C ASN A 228 0.08 1.53 -6.00
N ILE A 229 0.50 0.32 -6.31
CA ILE A 229 1.87 -0.16 -6.13
C ILE A 229 2.63 0.12 -7.41
N VAL A 230 3.65 0.96 -7.35
CA VAL A 230 4.49 1.31 -8.50
C VAL A 230 5.77 0.50 -8.44
N LEU A 231 6.01 -0.27 -9.50
CA LEU A 231 7.20 -1.11 -9.61
C LEU A 231 8.41 -0.29 -10.08
N LYS A 232 9.60 -0.72 -9.66
CA LYS A 232 10.86 -0.09 -10.06
C LYS A 232 11.08 -0.19 -11.57
N LYS A 233 11.39 0.96 -12.19
CA LYS A 233 11.76 1.09 -13.60
C LYS A 233 12.98 2.01 -13.69
N ASP A 234 14.15 1.45 -13.88
CA ASP A 234 15.34 2.26 -14.10
C ASP A 234 15.52 2.49 -15.62
N GLN A 235 15.60 3.75 -16.02
CA GLN A 235 15.76 4.15 -17.43
C GLN A 235 17.13 4.77 -17.72
N GLN A 236 18.11 4.61 -16.85
CA GLN A 236 19.46 5.15 -17.08
C GLN A 236 20.17 4.38 -18.19
N GLN A 237 21.04 5.09 -18.95
CA GLN A 237 21.86 4.47 -20.00
C GLN A 237 22.85 3.45 -19.41
N GLY A 238 23.06 2.35 -20.12
CA GLY A 238 23.97 1.27 -19.72
C GLY A 238 23.29 0.23 -18.83
N LEU A 239 24.10 -0.56 -18.17
CA LEU A 239 23.68 -1.63 -17.26
C LEU A 239 23.52 -1.10 -15.84
N ASN A 240 22.32 -1.25 -15.28
CA ASN A 240 21.98 -0.88 -13.91
C ASN A 240 21.24 -2.03 -13.25
N GLY A 241 21.32 -2.14 -11.93
CA GLY A 241 20.55 -3.15 -11.24
C GLY A 241 20.83 -3.26 -9.76
N SER A 242 20.14 -4.19 -9.13
CA SER A 242 20.33 -4.54 -7.71
C SER A 242 20.04 -6.01 -7.49
N PHE A 243 20.72 -6.59 -6.50
CA PHE A 243 20.52 -7.96 -6.05
C PHE A 243 20.25 -7.95 -4.55
N ASP A 244 19.27 -8.74 -4.11
CA ASP A 244 18.98 -8.95 -2.71
C ASP A 244 19.13 -10.43 -2.37
N VAL A 245 19.76 -10.71 -1.23
CA VAL A 245 19.80 -12.04 -0.61
C VAL A 245 19.17 -11.92 0.78
N ILE A 246 18.23 -12.80 1.07
CA ILE A 246 17.43 -12.76 2.29
C ILE A 246 17.58 -14.08 3.01
N ALA A 247 17.81 -14.01 4.32
CA ALA A 247 17.79 -15.16 5.23
C ALA A 247 17.04 -14.77 6.50
N GLY A 248 16.09 -15.59 6.96
CA GLY A 248 15.26 -15.26 8.11
C GLY A 248 14.72 -16.46 8.89
N HIS A 249 14.19 -16.11 10.07
CA HIS A 249 13.51 -17.06 10.96
C HIS A 249 12.14 -16.48 11.39
N PRO A 250 11.02 -17.25 11.36
CA PRO A 250 10.89 -18.60 10.76
C PRO A 250 11.39 -18.61 9.32
N THR A 251 11.71 -19.80 8.79
CA THR A 251 12.41 -19.95 7.51
C THR A 251 11.88 -19.01 6.43
N ASN A 252 12.73 -18.08 5.99
CA ASN A 252 12.47 -17.10 4.96
C ASN A 252 13.75 -16.92 4.15
N TYR A 253 13.92 -17.69 3.09
CA TYR A 253 15.05 -17.55 2.18
C TYR A 253 14.59 -16.92 0.89
N GLY A 254 15.35 -15.95 0.39
CA GLY A 254 14.95 -15.22 -0.81
C GLY A 254 16.13 -14.70 -1.60
N LEU A 255 15.91 -14.65 -2.91
CA LEU A 255 16.78 -13.99 -3.87
C LEU A 255 15.92 -13.02 -4.68
N ALA A 256 16.41 -11.80 -4.91
CA ALA A 256 15.79 -10.90 -5.86
C ALA A 256 16.85 -10.24 -6.74
N ALA A 257 16.54 -10.07 -8.01
CA ALA A 257 17.38 -9.41 -8.99
C ALA A 257 16.56 -8.43 -9.82
N ASN A 258 17.03 -7.19 -9.91
CA ASN A 258 16.49 -6.18 -10.82
C ASN A 258 17.63 -5.79 -11.75
N VAL A 259 17.49 -6.00 -13.03
CA VAL A 259 18.48 -5.66 -14.04
C VAL A 259 17.82 -4.88 -15.16
N ASN A 260 18.45 -3.78 -15.53
CA ASN A 260 18.01 -2.92 -16.60
C ASN A 260 19.20 -2.62 -17.51
N TYR A 261 19.02 -2.80 -18.82
CA TYR A 261 20.04 -2.48 -19.81
C TYR A 261 19.45 -1.58 -20.89
N ARG A 262 19.92 -0.34 -20.92
CA ARG A 262 19.49 0.65 -21.92
C ARG A 262 20.59 0.98 -22.92
N ARG A 263 20.29 0.79 -24.20
CA ARG A 263 21.18 1.15 -25.29
C ARG A 263 20.40 1.79 -26.43
N LYS A 264 20.74 3.05 -26.76
CA LYS A 264 20.05 3.83 -27.82
C LYS A 264 18.53 3.83 -27.59
N ASN A 265 17.78 3.26 -28.55
CA ASN A 265 16.31 3.24 -28.59
C ASN A 265 15.70 2.02 -27.89
N LEU A 266 16.49 1.18 -27.24
CA LEU A 266 16.05 -0.04 -26.58
C LEU A 266 16.38 0.03 -25.09
N ASN A 267 15.44 -0.38 -24.27
CA ASN A 267 15.63 -0.59 -22.84
C ASN A 267 15.05 -1.94 -22.45
N PHE A 268 15.92 -2.90 -22.11
CA PHE A 268 15.53 -4.19 -21.59
C PHE A 268 15.50 -4.14 -20.07
N PHE A 269 14.47 -4.69 -19.47
CA PHE A 269 14.39 -4.85 -18.03
C PHE A 269 13.97 -6.26 -17.64
N VAL A 270 14.58 -6.77 -16.59
CA VAL A 270 14.26 -8.06 -15.99
C VAL A 270 14.20 -7.89 -14.48
N ASN A 271 13.11 -8.33 -13.87
CA ASN A 271 12.97 -8.46 -12.43
C ASN A 271 12.71 -9.93 -12.14
N TYR A 272 13.50 -10.54 -11.29
CA TYR A 272 13.31 -11.93 -10.88
C TYR A 272 13.34 -12.02 -9.36
N THR A 273 12.43 -12.79 -8.80
CA THR A 273 12.43 -13.12 -7.39
C THR A 273 12.16 -14.61 -7.19
N ALA A 274 12.90 -15.21 -6.29
CA ALA A 274 12.63 -16.54 -5.76
C ALA A 274 12.59 -16.46 -4.24
N SER A 275 11.63 -17.12 -3.60
CA SER A 275 11.57 -17.20 -2.15
C SER A 275 10.99 -18.52 -1.68
N TYR A 276 11.57 -19.04 -0.62
CA TYR A 276 11.06 -20.18 0.14
C TYR A 276 10.72 -19.71 1.55
N ARG A 277 9.48 -19.98 1.97
CA ARG A 277 9.00 -19.56 3.28
C ARG A 277 8.31 -20.69 4.01
N ASN A 278 8.52 -20.71 5.33
CA ASN A 278 7.71 -21.49 6.28
C ASN A 278 6.93 -20.48 7.13
N THR A 279 5.60 -20.55 7.03
CA THR A 279 4.69 -19.66 7.75
C THR A 279 3.88 -20.50 8.74
N PRO A 280 4.33 -20.63 9.99
CA PRO A 280 3.54 -21.28 11.03
C PRO A 280 2.37 -20.37 11.45
N GLY A 281 1.22 -21.00 11.71
CA GLY A 281 0.00 -20.33 12.18
C GLY A 281 -0.61 -21.04 13.39
N ARG A 282 -1.38 -20.28 14.18
CA ARG A 282 -2.14 -20.80 15.32
C ARG A 282 -3.50 -20.14 15.35
N ASN A 283 -4.56 -20.95 15.47
CA ASN A 283 -5.91 -20.47 15.62
C ASN A 283 -6.56 -21.17 16.81
N SER A 284 -7.44 -20.48 17.51
CA SER A 284 -8.30 -21.07 18.52
C SER A 284 -9.71 -20.48 18.42
N LEU A 285 -10.70 -21.30 18.70
CA LEU A 285 -12.10 -20.92 18.75
C LEU A 285 -12.72 -21.55 19.99
N TYR A 286 -13.36 -20.74 20.81
CA TYR A 286 -14.30 -21.20 21.83
C TYR A 286 -15.70 -20.86 21.33
N GLN A 287 -16.63 -21.82 21.42
CA GLN A 287 -18.01 -21.65 20.98
C GLN A 287 -18.99 -22.20 22.00
N GLU A 288 -20.04 -21.45 22.26
CA GLU A 288 -21.23 -21.89 22.99
C GLU A 288 -22.43 -21.87 22.03
N VAL A 289 -23.26 -22.88 22.12
CA VAL A 289 -24.55 -22.99 21.41
C VAL A 289 -25.65 -23.18 22.44
N TYR A 290 -26.66 -22.32 22.40
CA TYR A 290 -27.78 -22.30 23.33
C TYR A 290 -28.97 -23.06 22.75
N ARG A 291 -29.47 -24.06 23.49
CA ARG A 291 -30.62 -24.88 23.08
C ARG A 291 -31.55 -25.03 24.29
N GLY A 292 -32.61 -24.23 24.36
CA GLY A 292 -33.44 -24.13 25.55
C GLY A 292 -32.59 -23.77 26.75
N ASP A 293 -32.67 -24.54 27.84
CA ASP A 293 -31.92 -24.32 29.08
C ASP A 293 -30.49 -24.94 29.03
N SER A 294 -30.09 -25.48 27.90
CA SER A 294 -28.80 -26.17 27.77
C SER A 294 -27.79 -25.37 26.95
N THR A 295 -26.59 -25.21 27.48
CA THR A 295 -25.44 -24.63 26.81
C THR A 295 -24.46 -25.74 26.41
N PHE A 296 -24.21 -25.88 25.11
CA PHE A 296 -23.22 -26.79 24.55
C PHE A 296 -21.96 -26.02 24.24
N ALA A 297 -20.90 -26.30 24.95
CA ALA A 297 -19.63 -25.66 24.73
C ALA A 297 -18.70 -26.52 23.88
N SER A 298 -17.89 -25.92 23.05
CA SER A 298 -16.77 -26.57 22.35
C SER A 298 -15.55 -25.65 22.29
N ARG A 299 -14.38 -26.26 22.27
CA ARG A 299 -13.11 -25.56 22.05
C ARG A 299 -12.37 -26.20 20.89
N GLN A 300 -11.91 -25.40 19.98
CA GLN A 300 -11.08 -25.79 18.86
C GLN A 300 -9.70 -25.17 19.00
N SER A 301 -8.66 -25.96 18.77
CA SER A 301 -7.31 -25.46 18.57
C SER A 301 -6.76 -25.95 17.25
N MET A 302 -6.10 -25.08 16.49
CA MET A 302 -5.51 -25.42 15.19
C MET A 302 -4.08 -24.90 15.14
N THR A 303 -3.17 -25.77 14.78
CA THR A 303 -1.82 -25.38 14.37
C THR A 303 -1.66 -25.67 12.88
N SER A 304 -1.02 -24.76 12.17
CA SER A 304 -0.77 -24.94 10.74
C SER A 304 0.67 -24.57 10.39
N ARG A 305 1.18 -25.18 9.32
CA ARG A 305 2.45 -24.85 8.69
C ARG A 305 2.24 -24.78 7.19
N LEU A 306 2.49 -23.62 6.62
CA LEU A 306 2.51 -23.41 5.16
C LEU A 306 3.96 -23.28 4.71
N ASN A 307 4.45 -24.26 3.97
CA ASN A 307 5.73 -24.19 3.27
C ASN A 307 5.48 -23.82 1.83
N GLY A 308 6.13 -22.79 1.32
CA GLY A 308 5.87 -22.35 -0.04
C GLY A 308 7.12 -21.87 -0.77
N MET A 309 7.26 -22.34 -2.02
CA MET A 309 8.23 -21.82 -2.98
C MET A 309 7.51 -20.91 -3.95
N ASN A 310 7.95 -19.65 -4.01
CA ASN A 310 7.38 -18.66 -4.92
C ASN A 310 8.47 -18.18 -5.87
N ASN A 311 8.16 -18.14 -7.16
CA ASN A 311 8.98 -17.56 -8.19
C ASN A 311 8.15 -16.53 -8.95
N SER A 312 8.76 -15.38 -9.25
CA SER A 312 8.16 -14.36 -10.10
C SER A 312 9.23 -13.78 -11.01
N ALA A 313 8.95 -13.72 -12.29
CA ALA A 313 9.78 -13.11 -13.29
C ALA A 313 8.96 -12.08 -14.07
N ARG A 314 9.49 -10.87 -14.24
CA ARG A 314 8.94 -9.89 -15.17
C ARG A 314 10.05 -9.46 -16.11
N ALA A 315 9.88 -9.72 -17.40
CA ALA A 315 10.79 -9.26 -18.44
C ALA A 315 10.05 -8.33 -19.39
N GLY A 316 10.74 -7.34 -19.92
CA GLY A 316 10.13 -6.44 -20.89
C GLY A 316 11.13 -5.61 -21.66
N LEU A 317 10.59 -4.95 -22.66
CA LEU A 317 11.30 -4.12 -23.60
C LEU A 317 10.55 -2.80 -23.78
N ASP A 318 11.24 -1.67 -23.58
CA ASP A 318 10.79 -0.38 -24.07
C ASP A 318 11.50 -0.07 -25.40
N TYR A 319 10.73 0.16 -26.45
CA TYR A 319 11.22 0.63 -27.73
C TYR A 319 10.87 2.11 -27.91
N PHE A 320 11.89 2.95 -27.98
CA PHE A 320 11.76 4.39 -28.18
C PHE A 320 11.84 4.67 -29.69
N PHE A 321 10.72 4.76 -30.39
CA PHE A 321 10.71 5.24 -31.78
C PHE A 321 11.38 6.61 -31.87
N ASN A 322 11.11 7.45 -30.88
CA ASN A 322 11.75 8.73 -30.60
C ASN A 322 11.46 9.10 -29.12
N PRO A 323 11.99 10.21 -28.57
CA PRO A 323 11.75 10.59 -27.18
C PRO A 323 10.27 10.78 -26.79
N LYS A 324 9.39 10.97 -27.78
CA LYS A 324 7.96 11.23 -27.59
C LYS A 324 7.07 10.00 -27.80
N ASN A 325 7.57 8.93 -28.42
CA ASN A 325 6.80 7.75 -28.77
C ASN A 325 7.50 6.50 -28.23
N ILE A 326 6.85 5.80 -27.31
CA ILE A 326 7.38 4.65 -26.60
C ILE A 326 6.39 3.50 -26.71
N LEU A 327 6.89 2.33 -27.09
CA LEU A 327 6.16 1.07 -27.03
C LEU A 327 6.82 0.21 -25.97
N THR A 328 6.04 -0.21 -24.97
CA THR A 328 6.47 -1.13 -23.91
C THR A 328 5.77 -2.46 -24.09
N ALA A 329 6.51 -3.55 -24.24
CA ALA A 329 6.00 -4.92 -24.15
C ALA A 329 6.58 -5.56 -22.90
N ALA A 330 5.74 -6.19 -22.09
CA ALA A 330 6.16 -6.85 -20.87
C ALA A 330 5.42 -8.19 -20.69
N TYR A 331 6.14 -9.17 -20.20
CA TYR A 331 5.65 -10.47 -19.77
C TYR A 331 5.94 -10.64 -18.30
N THR A 332 4.94 -10.99 -17.53
CA THR A 332 5.07 -11.35 -16.11
C THR A 332 4.67 -12.80 -15.95
N TRP A 333 5.56 -13.60 -15.40
CA TRP A 333 5.29 -14.98 -15.02
C TRP A 333 5.46 -15.13 -13.51
N ARG A 334 4.55 -15.83 -12.89
CA ARG A 334 4.59 -16.16 -11.47
C ARG A 334 4.19 -17.61 -11.28
N THR A 335 4.81 -18.28 -10.34
CA THR A 335 4.34 -19.58 -9.85
C THR A 335 4.53 -19.69 -8.35
N SER A 336 3.51 -20.21 -7.68
CA SER A 336 3.55 -20.59 -6.28
C SER A 336 3.35 -22.08 -6.17
N LYS A 337 4.18 -22.74 -5.36
CA LYS A 337 3.96 -24.13 -4.94
C LYS A 337 3.94 -24.15 -3.44
N GLY A 338 2.79 -24.47 -2.86
CA GLY A 338 2.55 -24.51 -1.43
C GLY A 338 2.27 -25.92 -0.94
N LYS A 339 2.73 -26.23 0.25
CA LYS A 339 2.29 -27.38 1.03
C LYS A 339 1.86 -26.90 2.40
N ARG A 340 0.57 -27.10 2.73
CA ARG A 340 0.01 -26.78 4.04
C ARG A 340 -0.30 -28.06 4.77
N PHE A 341 0.13 -28.11 6.02
CA PHE A 341 -0.30 -29.12 6.98
C PHE A 341 -0.98 -28.42 8.14
N SER A 342 -2.18 -28.89 8.51
CA SER A 342 -2.93 -28.38 9.65
C SER A 342 -3.33 -29.53 10.56
N ASP A 343 -3.22 -29.29 11.86
CA ASP A 343 -3.66 -30.21 12.92
C ASP A 343 -4.71 -29.48 13.74
N ILE A 344 -5.92 -30.01 13.80
CA ILE A 344 -7.09 -29.42 14.43
C ILE A 344 -7.59 -30.38 15.51
N GLU A 345 -7.74 -29.86 16.73
CA GLU A 345 -8.32 -30.59 17.85
C GLU A 345 -9.60 -29.89 18.29
N TYR A 346 -10.70 -30.66 18.38
CA TYR A 346 -11.98 -30.22 18.93
C TYR A 346 -12.20 -30.91 20.24
N LEU A 347 -12.51 -30.13 21.29
CA LEU A 347 -12.92 -30.58 22.61
C LEU A 347 -14.38 -30.23 22.78
N ASP A 348 -15.24 -31.25 22.87
CA ASP A 348 -16.67 -31.09 23.09
C ASP A 348 -16.98 -31.33 24.56
N TYR A 349 -17.81 -30.50 25.16
CA TYR A 349 -18.18 -30.57 26.54
C TYR A 349 -19.62 -31.07 26.71
N LEU A 350 -19.91 -31.71 27.87
CA LEU A 350 -21.29 -32.06 28.23
C LEU A 350 -22.10 -30.79 28.46
N PRO A 351 -23.42 -30.81 28.18
CA PRO A 351 -24.27 -29.64 28.39
C PRO A 351 -24.15 -29.08 29.82
N ASN A 352 -24.07 -27.74 29.89
CA ASN A 352 -23.98 -27.01 31.15
C ASN A 352 -22.82 -27.50 32.08
N SER A 353 -21.73 -28.03 31.51
CA SER A 353 -20.65 -28.68 32.28
C SER A 353 -19.28 -28.36 31.63
N ALA A 354 -18.26 -28.28 32.46
CA ALA A 354 -16.85 -28.24 32.04
C ALA A 354 -16.25 -29.63 31.76
N ARG A 355 -17.04 -30.70 31.88
CA ARG A 355 -16.58 -32.07 31.63
C ARG A 355 -16.63 -32.40 30.15
N LEU A 356 -15.51 -32.94 29.65
CA LEU A 356 -15.44 -33.36 28.22
C LEU A 356 -16.40 -34.53 27.94
N SER A 357 -17.02 -34.46 26.76
CA SER A 357 -17.82 -35.55 26.19
C SER A 357 -17.07 -36.29 25.08
N ALA A 358 -16.33 -35.55 24.23
CA ALA A 358 -15.56 -36.13 23.13
C ALA A 358 -14.33 -35.27 22.78
N VAL A 359 -13.37 -35.94 22.16
CA VAL A 359 -12.19 -35.31 21.54
C VAL A 359 -12.13 -35.73 20.08
N THR A 360 -12.20 -34.77 19.17
CA THR A 360 -12.05 -35.03 17.73
C THR A 360 -10.73 -34.45 17.25
N LYS A 361 -9.91 -35.26 16.60
CA LYS A 361 -8.69 -34.83 15.90
C LYS A 361 -8.92 -34.89 14.40
N ARG A 362 -8.58 -33.78 13.71
CA ARG A 362 -8.64 -33.66 12.27
C ARG A 362 -7.30 -33.14 11.74
N THR A 363 -6.77 -33.82 10.72
CA THR A 363 -5.59 -33.35 10.00
C THR A 363 -5.99 -32.93 8.59
N GLN A 364 -5.26 -31.98 8.04
CA GLN A 364 -5.34 -31.56 6.66
C GLN A 364 -3.94 -31.54 6.05
N ASP A 365 -3.74 -32.26 4.96
CA ASP A 365 -2.55 -32.16 4.10
C ASP A 365 -2.99 -31.56 2.76
N GLU A 366 -2.47 -30.40 2.40
CA GLU A 366 -2.84 -29.65 1.22
C GLU A 366 -1.60 -29.37 0.38
N THR A 367 -1.71 -29.61 -0.91
CA THR A 367 -0.75 -29.16 -1.92
C THR A 367 -1.46 -28.25 -2.90
N GLU A 368 -0.85 -27.09 -3.17
CA GLU A 368 -1.36 -26.07 -4.04
C GLU A 368 -0.31 -25.64 -5.05
N THR A 369 -0.71 -25.45 -6.31
CA THR A 369 0.15 -24.89 -7.36
C THR A 369 -0.64 -23.83 -8.10
N GLU A 370 -0.09 -22.60 -8.15
CA GLU A 370 -0.74 -21.42 -8.73
C GLU A 370 0.22 -20.74 -9.72
N PRO A 371 0.28 -21.17 -11.00
CA PRO A 371 0.96 -20.42 -12.04
C PRO A 371 0.07 -19.31 -12.61
N ASN A 372 0.71 -18.21 -12.99
CA ASN A 372 0.08 -17.02 -13.53
C ASN A 372 0.94 -16.43 -14.64
N ALA A 373 0.32 -16.03 -15.74
CA ALA A 373 0.95 -15.34 -16.86
C ALA A 373 0.19 -14.04 -17.18
N GLU A 374 0.91 -12.92 -17.29
CA GLU A 374 0.35 -11.65 -17.72
C GLU A 374 1.19 -11.07 -18.88
N TYR A 375 0.52 -10.77 -19.98
CA TYR A 375 1.07 -10.08 -21.14
C TYR A 375 0.55 -8.64 -21.14
N ALA A 376 1.44 -7.68 -21.27
CA ALA A 376 1.10 -6.26 -21.31
C ALA A 376 1.78 -5.58 -22.49
N LEU A 377 1.00 -4.82 -23.26
CA LEU A 377 1.46 -3.97 -24.33
C LEU A 377 0.95 -2.55 -24.09
N THR A 378 1.86 -1.59 -23.97
CA THR A 378 1.53 -0.18 -23.73
C THR A 378 2.18 0.70 -24.79
N TYR A 379 1.40 1.48 -25.49
CA TYR A 379 1.90 2.54 -26.38
C TYR A 379 1.65 3.89 -25.71
N LYS A 380 2.70 4.71 -25.59
CA LYS A 380 2.63 6.07 -25.05
C LYS A 380 3.17 7.07 -26.08
N ARG A 381 2.38 8.07 -26.40
CA ARG A 381 2.77 9.24 -27.18
C ARG A 381 2.69 10.49 -26.32
N SER A 382 3.79 11.22 -26.23
CA SER A 382 3.86 12.59 -25.70
C SER A 382 3.92 13.56 -26.87
N PHE A 383 3.02 14.54 -26.90
CA PHE A 383 2.99 15.56 -27.96
C PHE A 383 3.96 16.70 -27.67
N ALA A 384 3.97 17.74 -28.52
CA ALA A 384 4.89 18.87 -28.37
C ALA A 384 4.63 19.66 -27.06
N ARG A 385 3.34 19.87 -26.73
CA ARG A 385 2.94 20.57 -25.52
C ARG A 385 3.12 19.65 -24.31
N GLU A 386 3.75 20.15 -23.25
CA GLU A 386 3.93 19.41 -22.01
C GLU A 386 2.59 18.96 -21.41
N GLY A 387 2.55 17.75 -20.83
CA GLY A 387 1.32 17.17 -20.32
C GLY A 387 0.34 16.64 -21.37
N HIS A 388 0.56 16.90 -22.66
CA HIS A 388 -0.27 16.39 -23.75
C HIS A 388 0.14 14.96 -24.09
N THR A 389 -0.72 13.98 -23.76
CA THR A 389 -0.37 12.55 -23.89
C THR A 389 -1.53 11.73 -24.44
N PHE A 390 -1.17 10.69 -25.17
CA PHE A 390 -2.04 9.58 -25.54
C PHE A 390 -1.43 8.28 -25.03
N THR A 391 -2.23 7.42 -24.44
CA THR A 391 -1.78 6.11 -23.94
C THR A 391 -2.80 5.05 -24.35
N ALA A 392 -2.34 3.94 -24.90
CA ALA A 392 -3.15 2.75 -25.19
C ALA A 392 -2.51 1.55 -24.49
N ASP A 393 -3.31 0.82 -23.74
CA ASP A 393 -2.91 -0.36 -22.97
C ASP A 393 -3.72 -1.58 -23.40
N LEU A 394 -3.04 -2.69 -23.60
CA LEU A 394 -3.61 -4.02 -23.79
C LEU A 394 -3.01 -4.96 -22.74
N ARG A 395 -3.86 -5.73 -22.06
CA ARG A 395 -3.40 -6.76 -21.11
C ARG A 395 -4.19 -8.05 -21.30
N VAL A 396 -3.49 -9.15 -21.18
CA VAL A 396 -4.06 -10.50 -21.14
C VAL A 396 -3.50 -11.19 -19.91
N LEU A 397 -4.39 -11.69 -19.07
CA LEU A 397 -4.07 -12.46 -17.88
C LEU A 397 -4.56 -13.89 -18.08
N ASP A 398 -3.73 -14.87 -17.76
CA ASP A 398 -4.06 -16.27 -17.69
C ASP A 398 -3.53 -16.82 -16.37
N ASN A 399 -4.43 -17.21 -15.50
CA ASN A 399 -4.17 -17.73 -14.18
C ASN A 399 -4.89 -19.06 -14.00
N TRP A 400 -4.21 -20.04 -13.41
CA TRP A 400 -4.87 -21.27 -12.99
C TRP A 400 -4.28 -21.74 -11.67
N GLU A 401 -5.09 -22.45 -10.90
CA GLU A 401 -4.75 -23.00 -9.61
C GLU A 401 -5.21 -24.46 -9.56
N LYS A 402 -4.30 -25.30 -9.09
CA LYS A 402 -4.64 -26.68 -8.74
C LYS A 402 -4.32 -26.88 -7.28
N SER A 403 -5.29 -27.32 -6.51
CA SER A 403 -5.08 -27.77 -5.14
C SER A 403 -5.62 -29.18 -4.94
N SER A 404 -4.98 -29.91 -4.07
CA SER A 404 -5.40 -31.21 -3.61
C SER A 404 -5.28 -31.24 -2.11
N GLN A 405 -6.38 -31.56 -1.44
CA GLN A 405 -6.48 -31.60 0.00
C GLN A 405 -6.87 -33.00 0.44
N PHE A 406 -6.22 -33.51 1.47
CA PHE A 406 -6.53 -34.78 2.09
C PHE A 406 -6.80 -34.57 3.57
N TYR A 407 -7.90 -35.12 4.09
CA TYR A 407 -8.33 -34.95 5.45
C TYR A 407 -8.46 -36.30 6.14
N THR A 408 -8.02 -36.35 7.41
CA THR A 408 -8.35 -37.48 8.31
C THR A 408 -9.07 -36.90 9.52
N GLN A 409 -10.08 -37.58 10.02
CA GLN A 409 -10.79 -37.19 11.24
C GLN A 409 -11.12 -38.40 12.09
N ALA A 410 -10.80 -38.35 13.36
CA ALA A 410 -11.08 -39.38 14.33
C ALA A 410 -11.69 -38.81 15.60
N THR A 411 -12.82 -39.33 16.05
CA THR A 411 -13.47 -38.93 17.30
C THR A 411 -13.30 -40.03 18.35
N ARG A 412 -12.87 -39.61 19.52
CA ARG A 412 -12.59 -40.48 20.66
C ARG A 412 -13.30 -39.97 21.92
N THR A 413 -13.52 -40.87 22.86
CA THR A 413 -13.94 -40.51 24.23
C THR A 413 -12.82 -39.76 24.93
N PRO A 414 -13.07 -39.05 26.05
CA PRO A 414 -12.03 -38.32 26.79
C PRO A 414 -10.86 -39.21 27.29
N ASP A 415 -11.11 -40.49 27.50
CA ASP A 415 -10.10 -41.52 27.91
C ASP A 415 -9.44 -42.18 26.66
N GLY A 416 -9.70 -41.67 25.44
CA GLY A 416 -9.03 -42.08 24.21
C GLY A 416 -9.62 -43.32 23.51
N LYS A 417 -10.72 -43.88 24.03
CA LYS A 417 -11.37 -45.05 23.41
C LYS A 417 -12.22 -44.67 22.17
N PRO A 418 -12.43 -45.56 21.22
CA PRO A 418 -13.34 -45.31 20.12
C PRO A 418 -14.77 -45.01 20.60
N THR A 419 -15.46 -44.08 19.98
CA THR A 419 -16.85 -43.74 20.28
C THR A 419 -17.85 -44.59 19.53
N GLY A 420 -17.40 -45.53 18.70
CA GLY A 420 -18.21 -46.24 17.72
C GLY A 420 -18.45 -45.49 16.41
N ALA A 421 -18.14 -44.20 16.36
CA ALA A 421 -18.14 -43.47 15.10
C ALA A 421 -16.95 -43.89 14.24
N ARG A 422 -17.18 -44.06 12.95
CA ARG A 422 -16.14 -44.39 11.97
C ARG A 422 -15.15 -43.19 11.84
N ASP A 423 -13.87 -43.49 11.66
CA ASP A 423 -12.89 -42.51 11.25
C ASP A 423 -13.19 -42.06 9.82
N ILE A 424 -13.13 -40.77 9.57
CA ILE A 424 -13.50 -40.12 8.31
C ILE A 424 -12.21 -39.86 7.53
N LEU A 425 -12.21 -40.30 6.26
CA LEU A 425 -11.19 -39.94 5.29
C LEU A 425 -11.86 -39.16 4.14
N GLN A 426 -11.34 -38.00 3.82
CA GLN A 426 -11.88 -37.15 2.76
C GLN A 426 -10.77 -36.63 1.87
N ARG A 427 -11.08 -36.36 0.62
CA ARG A 427 -10.21 -35.67 -0.31
C ARG A 427 -10.96 -34.60 -1.07
N SER A 428 -10.28 -33.54 -1.44
CA SER A 428 -10.86 -32.42 -2.17
C SER A 428 -9.88 -31.93 -3.23
N PRO A 429 -9.97 -32.40 -4.48
CA PRO A 429 -9.34 -31.77 -5.62
C PRO A 429 -10.10 -30.48 -5.98
N ASN A 430 -9.35 -29.44 -6.33
CA ASN A 430 -9.88 -28.19 -6.82
C ASN A 430 -9.05 -27.70 -8.01
N ASP A 431 -9.73 -27.36 -9.11
CA ASP A 431 -9.13 -26.81 -10.33
C ASP A 431 -9.81 -25.50 -10.66
N GLU A 432 -9.05 -24.39 -10.63
CA GLU A 432 -9.57 -23.06 -10.89
C GLU A 432 -8.82 -22.40 -12.01
N THR A 433 -9.54 -21.78 -12.94
CA THR A 433 -8.97 -20.99 -14.03
C THR A 433 -9.56 -19.59 -14.04
N GLU A 434 -8.72 -18.59 -14.33
CA GLU A 434 -9.14 -17.21 -14.56
C GLU A 434 -8.47 -16.66 -15.81
N LYS A 435 -9.26 -16.12 -16.74
CA LYS A 435 -8.79 -15.43 -17.94
C LYS A 435 -9.34 -14.02 -17.94
N GLN A 436 -8.47 -13.04 -18.10
CA GLN A 436 -8.88 -11.64 -18.20
C GLN A 436 -8.26 -10.98 -19.43
N PHE A 437 -9.08 -10.21 -20.12
CA PHE A 437 -8.65 -9.33 -21.21
C PHE A 437 -9.03 -7.91 -20.88
N LEU A 438 -8.09 -6.96 -21.07
CA LEU A 438 -8.29 -5.55 -20.76
C LEU A 438 -7.71 -4.68 -21.87
N VAL A 439 -8.53 -3.73 -22.34
CA VAL A 439 -8.12 -2.64 -23.23
C VAL A 439 -8.46 -1.32 -22.57
N GLN A 440 -7.54 -0.37 -22.57
CA GLN A 440 -7.75 0.99 -22.09
C GLN A 440 -7.06 2.00 -22.99
N ILE A 441 -7.75 3.09 -23.29
CA ILE A 441 -7.22 4.23 -24.05
C ILE A 441 -7.46 5.48 -23.23
N ASP A 442 -6.40 6.26 -23.00
CA ASP A 442 -6.43 7.52 -22.26
C ASP A 442 -5.84 8.65 -23.11
N TYR A 443 -6.51 9.79 -23.14
CA TYR A 443 -6.08 10.99 -23.83
C TYR A 443 -6.11 12.18 -22.88
N VAL A 444 -4.99 12.89 -22.76
CA VAL A 444 -4.85 14.09 -21.95
C VAL A 444 -4.44 15.26 -22.83
N ARG A 445 -5.22 16.32 -22.86
CA ARG A 445 -4.98 17.54 -23.61
C ARG A 445 -4.91 18.75 -22.70
N PRO A 446 -3.74 19.37 -22.51
CA PRO A 446 -3.63 20.66 -21.86
C PRO A 446 -4.29 21.77 -22.68
N PHE A 447 -5.00 22.67 -22.02
CA PHE A 447 -5.54 23.89 -22.62
C PHE A 447 -5.20 25.08 -21.73
N ALA A 448 -5.27 26.31 -22.27
CA ALA A 448 -4.83 27.52 -21.58
C ALA A 448 -3.44 27.36 -20.95
N LYS A 449 -3.12 28.05 -19.84
CA LYS A 449 -1.83 27.96 -19.14
C LYS A 449 -1.76 26.70 -18.29
N ASP A 450 -2.76 26.46 -17.46
CA ASP A 450 -2.76 25.45 -16.40
C ASP A 450 -3.99 24.51 -16.47
N GLY A 451 -4.76 24.59 -17.57
CA GLY A 451 -5.93 23.75 -17.79
C GLY A 451 -5.60 22.43 -18.45
N LYS A 452 -6.33 21.37 -18.11
CA LYS A 452 -6.26 20.07 -18.77
C LYS A 452 -7.62 19.43 -18.93
N ALA A 453 -7.84 18.80 -20.07
CA ALA A 453 -8.96 17.90 -20.36
C ALA A 453 -8.41 16.48 -20.47
N GLU A 454 -9.07 15.53 -19.83
CA GLU A 454 -8.74 14.11 -19.92
C GLU A 454 -9.99 13.35 -20.34
N ALA A 455 -9.83 12.37 -21.22
CA ALA A 455 -10.89 11.45 -21.60
C ALA A 455 -10.30 10.06 -21.85
N GLY A 456 -11.11 9.05 -21.63
CA GLY A 456 -10.67 7.69 -21.90
C GLY A 456 -11.81 6.70 -21.93
N VAL A 457 -11.51 5.56 -22.50
CA VAL A 457 -12.40 4.39 -22.58
C VAL A 457 -11.67 3.14 -22.09
N ARG A 458 -12.43 2.24 -21.51
CA ARG A 458 -11.92 0.97 -21.02
C ARG A 458 -12.93 -0.13 -21.23
N SER A 459 -12.45 -1.31 -21.61
CA SER A 459 -13.21 -2.55 -21.66
C SER A 459 -12.42 -3.65 -20.96
N SER A 460 -13.06 -4.42 -20.10
CA SER A 460 -12.46 -5.53 -19.40
C SER A 460 -13.44 -6.70 -19.42
N THR A 461 -12.98 -7.87 -19.85
CA THR A 461 -13.70 -9.13 -19.74
C THR A 461 -12.95 -10.06 -18.80
N ARG A 462 -13.69 -10.81 -17.97
CA ARG A 462 -13.13 -11.79 -17.04
C ARG A 462 -13.98 -13.04 -17.03
N ARG A 463 -13.35 -14.20 -17.18
CA ARG A 463 -13.96 -15.50 -17.06
C ARG A 463 -13.23 -16.32 -16.02
N MET A 464 -13.99 -16.93 -15.13
CA MET A 464 -13.47 -17.85 -14.13
C MET A 464 -14.27 -19.15 -14.17
N THR A 465 -13.57 -20.25 -13.98
CA THR A 465 -14.17 -21.58 -13.78
C THR A 465 -13.52 -22.19 -12.55
N ASN A 466 -14.32 -22.70 -11.66
CA ASN A 466 -13.84 -23.45 -10.50
C ASN A 466 -14.56 -24.79 -10.43
N ASP A 467 -13.81 -25.87 -10.60
CA ASP A 467 -14.23 -27.23 -10.39
C ASP A 467 -13.81 -27.69 -9.02
N PHE A 468 -14.76 -27.72 -8.08
CA PHE A 468 -14.56 -28.09 -6.69
C PHE A 468 -15.29 -29.37 -6.35
N THR A 469 -14.58 -30.36 -5.81
CA THR A 469 -15.14 -31.66 -5.43
C THR A 469 -14.67 -32.01 -4.01
N VAL A 470 -15.59 -32.53 -3.20
CA VAL A 470 -15.26 -33.17 -1.92
C VAL A 470 -15.79 -34.59 -1.96
N GLU A 471 -14.90 -35.54 -1.72
CA GLU A 471 -15.23 -36.96 -1.69
C GLU A 471 -14.92 -37.56 -0.31
N GLU A 472 -15.72 -38.47 0.15
CA GLU A 472 -15.50 -39.25 1.38
C GLU A 472 -15.30 -40.74 1.04
N GLN A 473 -14.39 -41.37 1.75
CA GLN A 473 -14.16 -42.79 1.57
C GLN A 473 -15.27 -43.62 2.24
N THR A 474 -15.88 -44.53 1.53
CA THR A 474 -16.88 -45.51 2.07
C THR A 474 -16.21 -46.55 2.95
N ALA A 475 -17.02 -47.37 3.64
CA ALA A 475 -16.53 -48.50 4.43
C ALA A 475 -15.82 -49.55 3.58
N GLU A 476 -16.24 -49.69 2.32
CA GLU A 476 -15.68 -50.62 1.33
C GLU A 476 -14.43 -50.07 0.63
N GLY A 477 -13.97 -48.87 1.00
CA GLY A 477 -12.77 -48.25 0.46
C GLY A 477 -12.99 -47.43 -0.82
N GLY A 478 -14.23 -47.35 -1.36
CA GLY A 478 -14.58 -46.51 -2.48
C GLY A 478 -14.65 -45.03 -2.12
N TRP A 479 -14.51 -44.11 -3.09
CA TRP A 479 -14.68 -42.69 -2.92
C TRP A 479 -16.02 -42.25 -3.50
N VAL A 480 -16.81 -41.51 -2.71
CA VAL A 480 -18.10 -40.94 -3.12
C VAL A 480 -18.13 -39.44 -2.94
N PRO A 481 -18.58 -38.67 -3.94
CA PRO A 481 -18.75 -37.22 -3.80
C PRO A 481 -19.77 -36.89 -2.70
N LEU A 482 -19.46 -35.88 -1.88
CA LEU A 482 -20.40 -35.39 -0.88
C LEU A 482 -21.39 -34.42 -1.55
N PRO A 483 -22.72 -34.71 -1.47
CA PRO A 483 -23.74 -33.82 -2.00
C PRO A 483 -23.66 -32.43 -1.40
N GLY A 484 -23.83 -31.39 -2.23
CA GLY A 484 -23.80 -30.00 -1.83
C GLY A 484 -22.38 -29.40 -1.64
N LEU A 485 -21.32 -30.26 -1.67
CA LEU A 485 -19.92 -29.83 -1.59
C LEU A 485 -19.15 -30.07 -2.91
N THR A 486 -19.83 -30.51 -3.96
CA THR A 486 -19.23 -30.78 -5.27
C THR A 486 -19.97 -30.00 -6.33
N ASN A 487 -19.24 -29.17 -7.11
CA ASN A 487 -19.87 -28.39 -8.17
C ASN A 487 -18.83 -27.72 -9.08
N THR A 488 -19.29 -27.23 -10.24
CA THR A 488 -18.55 -26.32 -11.13
C THR A 488 -19.22 -24.97 -11.15
N PHE A 489 -18.47 -23.92 -10.73
CA PHE A 489 -18.93 -22.56 -10.73
C PHE A 489 -18.29 -21.76 -11.87
N LEU A 490 -19.13 -21.16 -12.70
CA LEU A 490 -18.72 -20.29 -13.79
C LEU A 490 -19.03 -18.83 -13.41
N TYR A 491 -18.10 -17.96 -13.70
CA TYR A 491 -18.21 -16.51 -13.46
C TYR A 491 -17.75 -15.78 -14.72
N ASP A 492 -18.66 -15.10 -15.39
CA ASP A 492 -18.42 -14.28 -16.58
C ASP A 492 -18.75 -12.82 -16.27
N GLU A 493 -17.78 -11.92 -16.39
CA GLU A 493 -17.93 -10.47 -16.12
C GLU A 493 -17.41 -9.65 -17.29
N ILE A 494 -18.21 -8.67 -17.69
CA ILE A 494 -17.82 -7.65 -18.68
C ILE A 494 -18.06 -6.27 -18.07
N ILE A 495 -17.05 -5.39 -18.14
CA ILE A 495 -17.18 -4.02 -17.69
C ILE A 495 -16.70 -3.09 -18.82
N HIS A 496 -17.62 -2.27 -19.33
CA HIS A 496 -17.31 -1.20 -20.25
C HIS A 496 -17.37 0.13 -19.51
N ALA A 497 -16.43 1.04 -19.77
CA ALA A 497 -16.39 2.33 -19.11
C ALA A 497 -15.89 3.42 -20.05
N ALA A 498 -16.45 4.63 -19.86
CA ALA A 498 -15.96 5.86 -20.47
C ALA A 498 -15.88 6.95 -19.40
N TYR A 499 -14.89 7.84 -19.49
CA TYR A 499 -14.76 8.94 -18.56
C TYR A 499 -14.30 10.22 -19.23
N GLY A 500 -14.68 11.35 -18.62
CA GLY A 500 -14.19 12.68 -18.94
C GLY A 500 -13.85 13.47 -17.68
N ILE A 501 -12.78 14.26 -17.73
CA ILE A 501 -12.29 15.11 -16.65
C ILE A 501 -11.88 16.46 -17.23
N LEU A 502 -12.27 17.53 -16.54
CA LEU A 502 -11.80 18.88 -16.78
C LEU A 502 -11.17 19.44 -15.52
N GLY A 503 -9.99 20.00 -15.64
CA GLY A 503 -9.28 20.63 -14.53
C GLY A 503 -8.58 21.90 -14.97
N ASN A 504 -8.45 22.86 -14.04
CA ASN A 504 -7.72 24.11 -14.28
C ASN A 504 -7.17 24.66 -12.96
N LYS A 505 -6.19 25.57 -13.10
CA LYS A 505 -5.68 26.39 -11.99
C LYS A 505 -5.89 27.86 -12.33
N SER A 506 -6.56 28.59 -11.45
CA SER A 506 -6.76 30.03 -11.57
C SER A 506 -6.21 30.73 -10.33
N GLY A 507 -5.04 31.32 -10.44
CA GLY A 507 -4.32 31.91 -9.31
C GLY A 507 -4.02 30.85 -8.24
N LYS A 508 -4.63 31.03 -7.05
CA LYS A 508 -4.48 30.12 -5.91
C LYS A 508 -5.48 28.96 -5.88
N LEU A 509 -6.45 28.97 -6.76
CA LEU A 509 -7.52 27.96 -6.82
C LEU A 509 -7.20 26.94 -7.90
N SER A 510 -7.04 25.68 -7.53
CA SER A 510 -6.97 24.54 -8.45
C SER A 510 -8.25 23.71 -8.31
N TYR A 511 -8.84 23.32 -9.43
CA TYR A 511 -10.06 22.51 -9.41
C TYR A 511 -10.06 21.49 -10.53
N GLN A 512 -10.74 20.38 -10.29
CA GLN A 512 -10.92 19.28 -11.23
C GLN A 512 -12.30 18.66 -10.99
N ALA A 513 -13.06 18.47 -12.05
CA ALA A 513 -14.33 17.75 -12.04
C ALA A 513 -14.33 16.70 -13.15
N GLY A 514 -14.92 15.57 -12.89
CA GLY A 514 -15.02 14.48 -13.86
C GLY A 514 -16.18 13.56 -13.58
N VAL A 515 -16.58 12.83 -14.61
CA VAL A 515 -17.59 11.78 -14.53
C VAL A 515 -17.10 10.55 -15.27
N ARG A 516 -17.41 9.40 -14.72
CA ARG A 516 -17.19 8.10 -15.32
C ARG A 516 -18.53 7.36 -15.41
N ALA A 517 -18.85 6.83 -16.58
CA ALA A 517 -19.97 5.94 -16.81
C ALA A 517 -19.43 4.51 -16.93
N GLU A 518 -20.06 3.56 -16.23
CA GLU A 518 -19.71 2.13 -16.33
C GLU A 518 -20.97 1.33 -16.61
N TYR A 519 -20.87 0.40 -17.56
CA TYR A 519 -21.83 -0.66 -17.80
C TYR A 519 -21.19 -1.98 -17.38
N THR A 520 -21.86 -2.72 -16.53
CA THR A 520 -21.42 -4.02 -16.01
C THR A 520 -22.43 -5.07 -16.42
N ASP A 521 -21.93 -6.17 -16.98
CA ASP A 521 -22.69 -7.39 -17.25
C ASP A 521 -21.98 -8.55 -16.55
N LEU A 522 -22.69 -9.20 -15.63
CA LEU A 522 -22.19 -10.26 -14.78
C LEU A 522 -23.13 -11.46 -14.86
N ASN A 523 -22.59 -12.61 -15.16
CA ASN A 523 -23.32 -13.87 -15.13
C ASN A 523 -22.59 -14.90 -14.28
N THR A 524 -23.31 -15.53 -13.35
CA THR A 524 -22.78 -16.66 -12.58
C THR A 524 -23.63 -17.88 -12.82
N THR A 525 -23.00 -19.04 -13.00
CA THR A 525 -23.68 -20.30 -13.28
C THR A 525 -23.17 -21.42 -12.39
N LEU A 526 -24.08 -22.11 -11.74
CA LEU A 526 -23.83 -23.39 -11.06
C LEU A 526 -24.20 -24.54 -12.01
N ARG A 527 -23.21 -25.24 -12.52
CA ARG A 527 -23.42 -26.23 -13.57
C ARG A 527 -24.28 -27.42 -13.12
N GLN A 528 -24.09 -27.91 -11.90
CA GLN A 528 -24.79 -29.10 -11.39
C GLN A 528 -26.29 -28.84 -11.12
N THR A 529 -26.64 -27.65 -10.70
CA THR A 529 -28.03 -27.26 -10.42
C THR A 529 -28.68 -26.56 -11.61
N GLY A 530 -27.90 -26.12 -12.60
CA GLY A 530 -28.36 -25.30 -13.70
C GLY A 530 -28.78 -23.88 -13.30
N GLN A 531 -28.49 -23.48 -12.05
CA GLN A 531 -28.82 -22.14 -11.57
C GLN A 531 -27.96 -21.08 -12.26
N VAL A 532 -28.61 -20.11 -12.86
CA VAL A 532 -27.98 -18.98 -13.56
C VAL A 532 -28.45 -17.66 -12.94
N ASN A 533 -27.54 -16.75 -12.61
CA ASN A 533 -27.86 -15.47 -12.00
C ASN A 533 -27.27 -14.33 -12.86
N PRO A 534 -28.00 -13.86 -13.90
CA PRO A 534 -27.56 -12.74 -14.73
C PRO A 534 -27.82 -11.40 -14.03
N ARG A 535 -26.90 -10.44 -14.18
CA ARG A 535 -27.01 -9.08 -13.65
C ARG A 535 -26.38 -8.08 -14.59
N SER A 536 -27.16 -7.10 -15.01
CA SER A 536 -26.68 -6.02 -15.88
C SER A 536 -27.11 -4.68 -15.29
N TYR A 537 -26.17 -3.74 -15.19
CA TYR A 537 -26.47 -2.40 -14.66
C TYR A 537 -25.52 -1.34 -15.21
N ALA A 538 -26.03 -0.10 -15.33
CA ALA A 538 -25.25 1.08 -15.70
C ALA A 538 -25.22 2.07 -14.55
N ASN A 539 -24.07 2.69 -14.29
CA ASN A 539 -23.90 3.64 -13.20
C ASN A 539 -22.98 4.80 -13.57
N LEU A 540 -23.22 5.95 -12.93
CA LEU A 540 -22.40 7.15 -13.03
C LEU A 540 -21.61 7.36 -11.74
N PHE A 541 -20.33 7.73 -11.90
CA PHE A 541 -19.38 7.96 -10.84
C PHE A 541 -18.75 9.34 -10.99
N PRO A 542 -19.39 10.40 -10.46
CA PRO A 542 -18.84 11.75 -10.46
C PRO A 542 -17.70 11.86 -9.46
N SER A 543 -16.75 12.76 -9.72
CA SER A 543 -15.66 13.15 -8.82
C SER A 543 -15.36 14.63 -8.95
N VAL A 544 -15.09 15.28 -7.82
CA VAL A 544 -14.73 16.71 -7.76
C VAL A 544 -13.58 16.87 -6.77
N HIS A 545 -12.57 17.66 -7.17
CA HIS A 545 -11.45 18.04 -6.32
C HIS A 545 -11.23 19.54 -6.45
N VAL A 546 -11.10 20.21 -5.32
CA VAL A 546 -10.81 21.64 -5.25
C VAL A 546 -9.68 21.84 -4.25
N SER A 547 -8.68 22.64 -4.60
CA SER A 547 -7.58 22.99 -3.69
C SER A 547 -7.36 24.49 -3.75
N TYR A 548 -7.22 25.11 -2.59
CA TYR A 548 -6.94 26.54 -2.46
C TYR A 548 -5.63 26.76 -1.68
N GLU A 549 -4.67 27.41 -2.33
CA GLU A 549 -3.38 27.74 -1.75
C GLU A 549 -3.51 28.95 -0.82
N LEU A 550 -3.18 28.76 0.44
CA LEU A 550 -3.17 29.77 1.48
C LEU A 550 -1.74 30.32 1.69
N PRO A 551 -1.57 31.50 2.29
CA PRO A 551 -0.25 32.01 2.67
C PRO A 551 0.52 31.03 3.58
N ARG A 552 1.85 31.17 3.64
CA ARG A 552 2.76 30.40 4.51
C ARG A 552 2.73 28.88 4.23
N GLN A 553 2.60 28.49 2.96
CA GLN A 553 2.63 27.09 2.52
C GLN A 553 1.53 26.21 3.14
N HIS A 554 0.33 26.75 3.29
CA HIS A 554 -0.87 26.02 3.60
C HIS A 554 -1.69 25.78 2.34
N ALA A 555 -2.44 24.68 2.29
CA ALA A 555 -3.47 24.44 1.29
C ALA A 555 -4.70 23.80 1.95
N LEU A 556 -5.88 24.23 1.53
CA LEU A 556 -7.15 23.59 1.84
C LEU A 556 -7.60 22.78 0.62
N GLN A 557 -8.11 21.58 0.86
CA GLN A 557 -8.60 20.68 -0.18
C GLN A 557 -10.03 20.24 0.16
N LEU A 558 -10.89 20.21 -0.86
CA LEU A 558 -12.22 19.63 -0.79
C LEU A 558 -12.31 18.58 -1.88
N SER A 559 -12.78 17.39 -1.55
CA SER A 559 -12.98 16.34 -2.53
C SER A 559 -14.28 15.57 -2.31
N TYR A 560 -14.87 15.16 -3.40
CA TYR A 560 -16.03 14.28 -3.45
C TYR A 560 -15.83 13.22 -4.52
N SER A 561 -16.23 11.98 -4.22
CA SER A 561 -16.33 10.92 -5.22
C SER A 561 -17.44 9.93 -4.87
N ARG A 562 -18.14 9.41 -5.89
CA ARG A 562 -19.00 8.24 -5.77
C ARG A 562 -18.25 7.01 -6.21
N ARG A 563 -18.38 5.92 -5.45
CA ARG A 563 -17.63 4.67 -5.65
C ARG A 563 -18.54 3.46 -5.55
N VAL A 564 -18.07 2.32 -6.05
CA VAL A 564 -18.78 1.03 -5.99
C VAL A 564 -17.85 -0.06 -5.46
N ARG A 565 -18.43 -1.02 -4.73
CA ARG A 565 -17.87 -2.36 -4.55
C ARG A 565 -18.80 -3.36 -5.19
N ARG A 566 -18.29 -4.07 -6.18
CA ARG A 566 -18.98 -5.22 -6.76
C ARG A 566 -18.74 -6.43 -5.88
N PRO A 567 -19.75 -7.32 -5.70
CA PRO A 567 -19.51 -8.63 -5.10
C PRO A 567 -18.43 -9.35 -5.90
N GLN A 568 -17.43 -9.86 -5.20
CA GLN A 568 -16.34 -10.61 -5.83
C GLN A 568 -16.76 -12.06 -6.04
N TYR A 569 -15.99 -12.79 -6.84
CA TYR A 569 -16.17 -14.21 -7.07
C TYR A 569 -16.45 -14.99 -5.77
N ASN A 570 -15.60 -14.85 -4.74
CA ASN A 570 -15.78 -15.51 -3.44
C ASN A 570 -17.00 -15.03 -2.65
N ASP A 571 -17.49 -13.82 -2.90
CA ASP A 571 -18.72 -13.32 -2.26
C ASP A 571 -19.97 -13.94 -2.90
N LEU A 572 -19.89 -14.36 -4.19
CA LEU A 572 -21.00 -14.91 -4.96
C LEU A 572 -21.01 -16.44 -5.01
N SER A 573 -19.86 -17.09 -4.88
CA SER A 573 -19.73 -18.55 -4.97
C SER A 573 -20.45 -19.22 -3.79
N PRO A 574 -21.55 -19.96 -4.00
CA PRO A 574 -22.35 -20.51 -2.91
C PRO A 574 -21.72 -21.74 -2.26
N TYR A 575 -20.50 -22.09 -2.63
CA TYR A 575 -19.81 -23.25 -2.04
C TYR A 575 -19.39 -22.98 -0.63
N MET A 576 -19.54 -23.99 0.19
CA MET A 576 -18.92 -24.07 1.49
C MET A 576 -17.45 -24.42 1.33
N THR A 577 -16.56 -23.57 1.81
CA THR A 577 -15.14 -23.94 1.95
C THR A 577 -15.03 -25.03 3.00
N PHE A 578 -14.35 -26.13 2.66
CA PHE A 578 -14.33 -27.36 3.47
C PHE A 578 -13.04 -27.50 4.30
N SER A 579 -12.36 -26.43 4.67
CA SER A 579 -11.14 -26.49 5.47
C SER A 579 -11.38 -26.91 6.93
N ASP A 580 -12.56 -26.60 7.46
CA ASP A 580 -12.97 -26.93 8.81
C ASP A 580 -14.29 -27.70 8.78
N ALA A 581 -14.37 -28.85 9.48
CA ALA A 581 -15.55 -29.69 9.49
C ALA A 581 -16.79 -29.04 10.16
N ARG A 582 -16.63 -27.94 10.88
CA ARG A 582 -17.70 -27.30 11.65
C ARG A 582 -17.87 -25.81 11.33
N ASN A 583 -16.89 -25.17 10.73
CA ASN A 583 -16.91 -23.73 10.46
C ASN A 583 -16.77 -23.51 8.95
N PHE A 584 -17.90 -23.26 8.29
CA PHE A 584 -17.99 -23.10 6.86
C PHE A 584 -18.05 -21.63 6.46
N PHE A 585 -17.56 -21.35 5.26
CA PHE A 585 -17.79 -20.08 4.58
C PHE A 585 -18.49 -20.39 3.25
N SER A 586 -19.55 -19.64 2.95
CA SER A 586 -20.21 -19.71 1.66
C SER A 586 -20.42 -18.31 1.11
N GLY A 587 -20.44 -18.16 -0.21
CA GLY A 587 -20.86 -16.91 -0.85
C GLY A 587 -22.39 -16.81 -0.92
N ASN A 588 -22.84 -15.68 -1.46
CA ASN A 588 -24.25 -15.34 -1.64
C ASN A 588 -24.45 -14.86 -3.07
N PRO A 589 -25.04 -15.65 -3.97
CA PRO A 589 -25.29 -15.26 -5.35
C PRO A 589 -26.27 -14.09 -5.49
N ASP A 590 -27.03 -13.76 -4.42
CA ASP A 590 -28.03 -12.70 -4.43
C ASP A 590 -27.49 -11.31 -4.02
N LEU A 591 -26.17 -11.20 -3.76
CA LEU A 591 -25.58 -9.93 -3.37
C LEU A 591 -25.71 -8.86 -4.45
N ASN A 592 -26.07 -7.66 -4.02
CA ASN A 592 -26.05 -6.45 -4.84
C ASN A 592 -24.77 -5.65 -4.61
N PRO A 593 -24.35 -4.83 -5.58
CA PRO A 593 -23.23 -3.91 -5.38
C PRO A 593 -23.50 -2.93 -4.24
N GLU A 594 -22.45 -2.59 -3.47
CA GLU A 594 -22.52 -1.46 -2.52
C GLU A 594 -22.03 -0.18 -3.18
N PHE A 595 -22.65 0.97 -2.83
CA PHE A 595 -22.29 2.30 -3.32
C PHE A 595 -21.93 3.21 -2.17
N THR A 596 -20.85 3.98 -2.34
CA THR A 596 -20.40 4.95 -1.34
C THR A 596 -20.28 6.34 -1.95
N ASN A 597 -20.85 7.33 -1.27
CA ASN A 597 -20.56 8.75 -1.48
C ASN A 597 -19.52 9.17 -0.42
N ALA A 598 -18.36 9.65 -0.86
CA ALA A 598 -17.25 10.04 -0.01
C ALA A 598 -16.96 11.54 -0.13
N PHE A 599 -16.96 12.24 1.00
CA PHE A 599 -16.64 13.67 1.12
C PHE A 599 -15.42 13.82 2.01
N GLU A 600 -14.50 14.70 1.64
CA GLU A 600 -13.30 14.97 2.45
C GLU A 600 -12.91 16.44 2.38
N ILE A 601 -12.62 17.02 3.54
CA ILE A 601 -11.99 18.33 3.68
C ILE A 601 -10.60 18.10 4.24
N GLY A 602 -9.57 18.47 3.49
CA GLY A 602 -8.17 18.31 3.84
C GLY A 602 -7.48 19.65 4.07
N HIS A 603 -6.52 19.66 4.97
CA HIS A 603 -5.59 20.77 5.17
C HIS A 603 -4.18 20.23 5.08
N LEU A 604 -3.35 20.87 4.29
CA LEU A 604 -1.93 20.59 4.12
C LEU A 604 -1.12 21.77 4.63
N LYS A 605 -0.06 21.50 5.39
CA LYS A 605 0.97 22.47 5.76
C LYS A 605 2.35 21.91 5.53
N THR A 606 3.18 22.64 4.79
CA THR A 606 4.62 22.32 4.68
C THR A 606 5.39 23.18 5.68
N VAL A 607 6.26 22.55 6.47
CA VAL A 607 7.06 23.24 7.51
C VAL A 607 8.51 22.84 7.34
N GLY A 608 9.34 23.72 6.79
CA GLY A 608 10.75 23.45 6.57
C GLY A 608 10.96 22.13 5.78
N LYS A 609 11.62 21.13 6.40
CA LYS A 609 11.85 19.79 5.82
C LYS A 609 10.75 18.77 6.18
N GLY A 610 9.60 19.22 6.64
CA GLY A 610 8.49 18.37 7.04
C GLY A 610 7.17 18.78 6.41
N SER A 611 6.15 17.95 6.58
CA SER A 611 4.76 18.21 6.17
C SER A 611 3.80 17.67 7.21
N PHE A 612 2.67 18.34 7.35
CA PHE A 612 1.56 17.91 8.18
C PHE A 612 0.27 17.99 7.37
N THR A 613 -0.53 16.93 7.40
CA THR A 613 -1.87 16.90 6.84
C THR A 613 -2.88 16.57 7.90
N SER A 614 -4.02 17.24 7.86
CA SER A 614 -5.22 16.84 8.58
C SER A 614 -6.38 16.74 7.60
N SER A 615 -7.26 15.79 7.77
CA SER A 615 -8.48 15.67 6.97
C SER A 615 -9.64 15.23 7.83
N LEU A 616 -10.81 15.79 7.52
CA LEU A 616 -12.12 15.34 8.01
C LEU A 616 -12.81 14.65 6.84
N TYR A 617 -13.41 13.51 7.08
CA TYR A 617 -14.12 12.78 6.04
C TYR A 617 -15.47 12.27 6.53
N TYR A 618 -16.41 12.19 5.58
CA TYR A 618 -17.71 11.56 5.73
C TYR A 618 -17.96 10.61 4.56
N ARG A 619 -18.46 9.42 4.85
CA ARG A 619 -18.84 8.40 3.86
C ARG A 619 -20.21 7.85 4.19
N HIS A 620 -21.08 7.86 3.21
CA HIS A 620 -22.37 7.21 3.25
C HIS A 620 -22.40 6.04 2.27
N THR A 621 -22.58 4.83 2.80
CA THR A 621 -22.57 3.58 2.03
C THR A 621 -23.95 2.96 2.07
N THR A 622 -24.48 2.57 0.92
CA THR A 622 -25.74 1.82 0.76
C THR A 622 -25.46 0.40 0.29
N GLY A 623 -26.24 -0.57 0.73
CA GLY A 623 -26.08 -1.98 0.39
C GLY A 623 -24.80 -2.60 0.95
N LYS A 624 -24.36 -2.20 2.14
CA LYS A 624 -23.12 -2.63 2.78
C LYS A 624 -23.00 -4.15 2.83
N ILE A 625 -21.96 -4.73 2.21
CA ILE A 625 -21.70 -6.17 2.25
C ILE A 625 -20.88 -6.50 3.48
N ILE A 626 -21.44 -7.28 4.39
CA ILE A 626 -20.79 -7.77 5.62
C ILE A 626 -21.01 -9.27 5.73
N ARG A 627 -20.02 -9.99 6.25
CA ARG A 627 -20.11 -11.42 6.54
C ARG A 627 -20.83 -11.61 7.86
N ILE A 628 -21.94 -12.35 7.80
CA ILE A 628 -22.80 -12.70 8.93
C ILE A 628 -22.60 -14.18 9.24
N ARG A 629 -22.29 -14.47 10.50
CA ARG A 629 -22.15 -15.83 11.02
C ARG A 629 -23.50 -16.30 11.58
N ARG A 630 -23.90 -17.50 11.16
CA ARG A 630 -25.04 -18.23 11.72
C ARG A 630 -24.55 -19.57 12.21
N VAL A 631 -25.08 -20.01 13.35
CA VAL A 631 -24.75 -21.33 13.93
C VAL A 631 -26.01 -22.15 14.00
N ASP A 632 -25.92 -23.39 13.47
CA ASP A 632 -27.05 -24.33 13.50
C ASP A 632 -27.17 -25.06 14.86
N ALA A 633 -28.25 -25.81 15.01
CA ALA A 633 -28.45 -26.60 16.23
C ALA A 633 -27.40 -27.70 16.44
N ALA A 634 -26.67 -28.14 15.45
CA ALA A 634 -25.57 -29.11 15.61
C ALA A 634 -24.23 -28.45 16.07
N GLY A 635 -24.19 -27.11 16.11
CA GLY A 635 -22.99 -26.34 16.45
C GLY A 635 -22.11 -26.04 15.22
N ASN A 636 -22.58 -26.35 14.00
CA ASN A 636 -21.87 -25.95 12.80
C ASN A 636 -22.16 -24.49 12.49
N SER A 637 -21.16 -23.75 12.09
CA SER A 637 -21.32 -22.35 11.69
C SER A 637 -21.16 -22.19 10.18
N ASN A 638 -21.99 -21.33 9.60
CA ASN A 638 -21.81 -20.82 8.25
C ASN A 638 -21.67 -19.31 8.30
N THR A 639 -20.58 -18.79 7.73
CA THR A 639 -20.32 -17.36 7.58
C THR A 639 -20.57 -16.99 6.12
N ARG A 640 -21.59 -16.15 5.87
CA ARG A 640 -22.03 -15.78 4.52
C ARG A 640 -22.06 -14.25 4.39
N PRO A 641 -21.66 -13.65 3.26
CA PRO A 641 -21.81 -12.23 3.01
C PRO A 641 -23.27 -11.89 2.72
N GLU A 642 -23.74 -10.77 3.32
CA GLU A 642 -25.09 -10.24 3.18
C GLU A 642 -25.05 -8.74 2.96
N ASN A 643 -26.06 -8.17 2.25
CA ASN A 643 -26.22 -6.74 2.11
C ASN A 643 -26.96 -6.15 3.31
N LEU A 644 -26.28 -5.34 4.13
CA LEU A 644 -26.92 -4.49 5.13
C LEU A 644 -27.41 -3.18 4.48
N ALA A 645 -28.38 -2.51 5.10
CA ALA A 645 -29.00 -1.34 4.50
C ALA A 645 -28.00 -0.20 4.27
N THR A 646 -27.36 0.30 5.35
CA THR A 646 -26.44 1.43 5.28
C THR A 646 -25.29 1.35 6.26
N GLU A 647 -24.24 2.10 5.96
CA GLU A 647 -23.17 2.45 6.90
C GLU A 647 -22.80 3.92 6.72
N ASP A 648 -22.82 4.68 7.82
CA ASP A 648 -22.34 6.05 7.90
C ASP A 648 -21.02 6.08 8.67
N SER A 649 -19.96 6.56 8.05
CA SER A 649 -18.63 6.64 8.65
C SER A 649 -18.06 8.05 8.52
N TYR A 650 -17.65 8.65 9.64
CA TYR A 650 -17.00 9.93 9.68
C TYR A 650 -15.80 9.91 10.63
N GLY A 651 -14.78 10.68 10.29
CA GLY A 651 -13.57 10.67 11.08
C GLY A 651 -12.60 11.79 10.74
N ALA A 652 -11.54 11.81 11.54
CA ALA A 652 -10.42 12.73 11.41
C ALA A 652 -9.12 11.97 11.25
N GLU A 653 -8.34 12.33 10.26
CA GLU A 653 -7.02 11.75 9.99
C GLU A 653 -5.93 12.82 10.09
N PHE A 654 -4.86 12.51 10.80
CA PHE A 654 -3.67 13.35 10.93
C PHE A 654 -2.46 12.53 10.46
N THR A 655 -1.65 13.12 9.58
CA THR A 655 -0.41 12.50 9.10
C THR A 655 0.69 13.55 9.05
N GLY A 656 1.86 13.24 9.57
CA GLY A 656 2.97 14.18 9.59
C GLY A 656 4.31 13.51 9.37
N THR A 657 5.22 14.25 8.73
CA THR A 657 6.64 13.90 8.62
C THR A 657 7.45 15.07 9.19
N PHE A 658 8.38 14.76 10.07
CA PHE A 658 9.21 15.75 10.71
C PHE A 658 10.68 15.31 10.72
N THR A 659 11.58 16.27 10.64
CA THR A 659 13.02 16.05 10.86
C THR A 659 13.46 16.94 12.00
N PRO A 660 13.21 16.55 13.28
CA PRO A 660 13.53 17.37 14.44
C PRO A 660 15.02 17.67 14.54
N ARG A 661 15.86 16.75 14.09
CA ARG A 661 17.32 16.85 14.00
C ARG A 661 17.80 16.18 12.71
N PRO A 662 18.95 16.56 12.14
CA PRO A 662 19.47 15.92 10.93
C PRO A 662 19.66 14.41 11.03
N TRP A 663 19.87 13.90 12.24
CA TRP A 663 20.02 12.48 12.54
C TRP A 663 18.72 11.78 12.96
N TRP A 664 17.59 12.50 13.12
CA TRP A 664 16.31 11.94 13.56
C TRP A 664 15.17 12.37 12.63
N LYS A 665 14.53 11.39 12.01
CA LYS A 665 13.31 11.55 11.21
C LYS A 665 12.16 10.83 11.91
N LEU A 666 11.02 11.51 11.97
CA LEU A 666 9.79 11.02 12.58
C LEU A 666 8.65 11.12 11.57
N ASP A 667 8.00 9.99 11.31
CA ASP A 667 6.76 9.90 10.54
C ASP A 667 5.66 9.37 11.45
N GLY A 668 4.47 9.97 11.39
CA GLY A 668 3.34 9.58 12.23
C GLY A 668 2.02 9.69 11.50
N SER A 669 1.08 8.83 11.85
CA SER A 669 -0.31 8.93 11.43
C SER A 669 -1.24 8.53 12.56
N LEU A 670 -2.39 9.20 12.62
CA LEU A 670 -3.45 8.99 13.59
C LEU A 670 -4.79 9.14 12.86
N ASN A 671 -5.67 8.18 13.00
CA ASN A 671 -7.01 8.24 12.46
C ASN A 671 -8.02 7.88 13.54
N PHE A 672 -9.00 8.75 13.77
CA PHE A 672 -10.17 8.51 14.61
C PHE A 672 -11.39 8.44 13.73
N PHE A 673 -12.27 7.49 13.98
CA PHE A 673 -13.54 7.42 13.25
C PHE A 673 -14.66 6.86 14.11
N ARG A 674 -15.87 7.24 13.71
CA ARG A 674 -17.11 6.58 14.13
C ARG A 674 -17.75 5.98 12.88
N ALA A 675 -18.24 4.75 12.99
CA ALA A 675 -19.03 4.10 11.95
C ALA A 675 -20.31 3.55 12.56
N THR A 676 -21.44 3.95 12.00
CA THR A 676 -22.76 3.46 12.38
C THR A 676 -23.29 2.58 11.25
N THR A 677 -23.45 1.29 11.53
CA THR A 677 -23.96 0.30 10.57
C THR A 677 -25.40 -0.04 10.92
N ASN A 678 -26.28 -0.03 9.92
CA ASN A 678 -27.66 -0.44 10.05
C ASN A 678 -27.92 -1.68 9.18
N GLY A 679 -28.23 -2.80 9.81
CA GLY A 679 -28.57 -4.08 9.19
C GLY A 679 -30.00 -4.53 9.49
N ALA A 680 -30.88 -3.63 9.94
CA ALA A 680 -32.26 -3.94 10.30
C ALA A 680 -33.10 -4.54 9.15
N ASN A 681 -32.61 -4.42 7.89
CA ASN A 681 -33.18 -5.09 6.74
C ASN A 681 -33.03 -6.63 6.76
N LEU A 682 -32.08 -7.16 7.54
CA LEU A 682 -31.88 -8.61 7.73
C LEU A 682 -32.34 -9.03 9.12
N ASP A 683 -31.97 -8.29 10.14
CA ASP A 683 -32.31 -8.55 11.54
C ASP A 683 -32.18 -7.23 12.35
N ALA A 684 -33.17 -6.92 13.18
CA ALA A 684 -33.16 -5.70 14.00
C ALA A 684 -31.96 -5.59 14.93
N THR A 685 -31.32 -6.70 15.28
CA THR A 685 -30.12 -6.75 16.12
C THR A 685 -28.83 -6.46 15.37
N PHE A 686 -28.82 -6.49 14.03
CA PHE A 686 -27.63 -6.23 13.22
C PHE A 686 -27.36 -4.73 13.10
N GLN A 687 -27.06 -4.11 14.22
CA GLN A 687 -26.67 -2.71 14.33
C GLN A 687 -25.33 -2.61 15.02
N ALA A 688 -24.50 -1.69 14.57
CA ALA A 688 -23.24 -1.38 15.23
C ALA A 688 -22.99 0.12 15.26
N ASP A 689 -22.54 0.62 16.40
CA ASP A 689 -22.03 1.98 16.56
C ASP A 689 -20.62 1.90 17.14
N THR A 690 -19.63 2.08 16.28
CA THR A 690 -18.23 1.88 16.64
C THR A 690 -17.48 3.19 16.68
N TYR A 691 -16.78 3.45 17.78
CA TYR A 691 -15.74 4.47 17.91
C TYR A 691 -14.40 3.74 17.94
N SER A 692 -13.58 3.99 16.96
CA SER A 692 -12.27 3.32 16.89
C SER A 692 -11.19 4.27 16.38
N TRP A 693 -9.93 3.89 16.56
CA TRP A 693 -8.80 4.65 16.08
C TRP A 693 -7.61 3.75 15.84
N PHE A 694 -6.73 4.21 14.98
CA PHE A 694 -5.43 3.59 14.79
C PHE A 694 -4.34 4.64 14.72
N ALA A 695 -3.20 4.30 15.27
CA ALA A 695 -2.02 5.13 15.30
C ALA A 695 -0.79 4.37 14.79
N ARG A 696 0.08 5.11 14.14
CA ARG A 696 1.39 4.62 13.70
C ARG A 696 2.44 5.67 13.95
N SER A 697 3.59 5.21 14.41
CA SER A 697 4.79 6.04 14.55
C SER A 697 6.00 5.30 13.98
N LEU A 698 6.81 5.99 13.21
CA LEU A 698 8.06 5.52 12.66
C LEU A 698 9.16 6.52 13.00
N SER A 699 10.13 6.10 13.81
CA SER A 699 11.32 6.89 14.12
C SER A 699 12.54 6.27 13.45
N ARG A 700 13.31 7.06 12.71
CA ARG A 700 14.57 6.66 12.10
C ARG A 700 15.69 7.54 12.63
N PHE A 701 16.73 6.88 13.11
CA PHE A 701 17.92 7.51 13.69
C PHE A 701 19.13 7.15 12.83
N THR A 702 19.77 8.15 12.23
CA THR A 702 21.00 7.97 11.44
C THR A 702 22.21 8.09 12.38
N ILE A 703 22.92 6.98 12.56
CA ILE A 703 24.11 6.87 13.40
C ILE A 703 25.34 6.83 12.48
N ARG A 704 26.31 7.71 12.65
CA ARG A 704 27.60 7.71 11.90
C ARG A 704 27.45 7.69 10.38
N LYS A 705 26.54 8.45 9.78
CA LYS A 705 26.32 8.61 8.31
C LYS A 705 26.06 7.32 7.50
N THR A 706 26.39 6.15 8.01
CA THR A 706 26.32 4.85 7.30
C THR A 706 25.46 3.82 8.01
N THR A 707 24.94 4.14 9.19
CA THR A 707 24.15 3.20 9.99
C THR A 707 22.84 3.88 10.38
N ASP A 708 21.73 3.22 10.07
CA ASP A 708 20.41 3.68 10.46
C ASP A 708 19.76 2.67 11.40
N PHE A 709 19.21 3.17 12.50
CA PHE A 709 18.32 2.44 13.38
C PHE A 709 16.89 2.93 13.19
N GLN A 710 15.93 2.01 13.13
CA GLN A 710 14.53 2.33 12.90
C GLN A 710 13.66 1.60 13.92
N LEU A 711 12.71 2.33 14.47
CA LEU A 711 11.66 1.84 15.36
C LEU A 711 10.30 2.19 14.77
N ARG A 712 9.41 1.20 14.70
CA ARG A 712 8.03 1.38 14.25
C ARG A 712 7.07 0.80 15.27
N ALA A 713 6.09 1.59 15.68
CA ALA A 713 4.98 1.17 16.54
C ALA A 713 3.66 1.34 15.80
N ASN A 714 2.78 0.34 15.89
CA ASN A 714 1.42 0.39 15.36
C ASN A 714 0.45 0.00 16.47
N TYR A 715 -0.69 0.67 16.49
CA TYR A 715 -1.80 0.37 17.38
C TYR A 715 -3.14 0.50 16.64
N GLU A 716 -3.98 -0.52 16.78
CA GLU A 716 -5.36 -0.55 16.30
C GLU A 716 -6.26 -0.74 17.51
N ALA A 717 -7.20 0.18 17.74
CA ALA A 717 -8.15 0.13 18.83
C ALA A 717 -9.24 -0.92 18.56
N PRO A 718 -9.98 -1.34 19.60
CA PRO A 718 -11.12 -2.25 19.43
C PRO A 718 -12.16 -1.65 18.48
N GLN A 719 -12.91 -2.53 17.80
CA GLN A 719 -13.94 -2.15 16.86
C GLN A 719 -15.20 -3.01 17.06
N GLN A 720 -16.33 -2.35 17.30
CA GLN A 720 -17.65 -3.00 17.31
C GLN A 720 -18.03 -3.44 15.90
N THR A 721 -18.68 -4.58 15.79
CA THR A 721 -19.25 -5.13 14.57
C THR A 721 -20.73 -5.45 14.81
N PRO A 722 -21.56 -5.68 13.79
CA PRO A 722 -22.97 -6.04 13.98
C PRO A 722 -23.21 -7.29 14.83
N GLN A 723 -22.21 -8.15 14.98
CA GLN A 723 -22.30 -9.37 15.78
C GLN A 723 -21.26 -9.46 16.91
N GLY A 724 -20.70 -8.35 17.38
CA GLY A 724 -19.77 -8.39 18.51
C GLY A 724 -18.59 -7.43 18.41
N LEU A 725 -17.40 -7.86 18.81
CA LEU A 725 -16.24 -6.98 19.02
C LEU A 725 -14.94 -7.59 18.49
N ARG A 726 -14.19 -6.82 17.72
CA ARG A 726 -12.76 -7.08 17.43
C ARG A 726 -11.90 -6.39 18.47
N ARG A 727 -10.94 -7.11 19.08
CA ARG A 727 -10.07 -6.58 20.13
C ARG A 727 -8.88 -5.81 19.53
N ALA A 728 -8.22 -5.00 20.37
CA ALA A 728 -7.07 -4.19 19.98
C ALA A 728 -5.86 -5.04 19.60
N ILE A 729 -5.02 -4.45 18.69
CA ILE A 729 -3.71 -5.00 18.30
C ILE A 729 -2.66 -3.91 18.46
N ALA A 730 -1.53 -4.27 19.10
CA ALA A 730 -0.35 -3.42 19.20
C ALA A 730 0.87 -4.19 18.71
N THR A 731 1.71 -3.57 17.85
CA THR A 731 2.93 -4.20 17.33
C THR A 731 4.11 -3.24 17.37
N LEU A 732 5.31 -3.79 17.57
CA LEU A 732 6.58 -3.06 17.49
C LEU A 732 7.53 -3.79 16.56
N ASP A 733 8.09 -3.05 15.59
CA ASP A 733 9.13 -3.54 14.69
C ASP A 733 10.42 -2.74 14.89
N LEU A 734 11.57 -3.42 14.77
CA LEU A 734 12.89 -2.83 14.84
C LEU A 734 13.69 -3.14 13.58
N ALA A 735 14.51 -2.21 13.13
CA ALA A 735 15.47 -2.48 12.07
C ALA A 735 16.79 -1.74 12.31
N LEU A 736 17.89 -2.40 11.95
CA LEU A 736 19.23 -1.84 11.94
C LEU A 736 19.82 -2.08 10.57
N SER A 737 20.29 -1.04 9.89
CA SER A 737 20.97 -1.18 8.61
C SER A 737 22.33 -0.50 8.61
N ARG A 738 23.24 -1.03 7.80
CA ARG A 738 24.56 -0.47 7.61
C ARG A 738 24.94 -0.53 6.14
N ASP A 739 25.36 0.61 5.60
CA ASP A 739 25.95 0.66 4.28
C ASP A 739 27.37 0.08 4.32
N ILE A 740 27.64 -0.83 3.39
CA ILE A 740 28.88 -1.59 3.24
C ILE A 740 29.39 -1.47 1.79
N LEU A 741 30.54 -2.07 1.47
CA LEU A 741 31.07 -2.13 0.10
C LEU A 741 31.17 -0.74 -0.57
N LYS A 742 31.67 0.26 0.17
CA LYS A 742 31.77 1.66 -0.30
C LYS A 742 30.44 2.20 -0.84
N ASN A 743 29.35 1.96 -0.09
CA ASN A 743 27.95 2.32 -0.41
C ASN A 743 27.33 1.59 -1.62
N ASN A 744 27.96 0.55 -2.14
CA ASN A 744 27.35 -0.31 -3.15
C ASN A 744 26.52 -1.46 -2.53
N GLY A 745 26.67 -1.72 -1.25
CA GLY A 745 25.91 -2.71 -0.49
C GLY A 745 25.26 -2.12 0.74
N THR A 746 24.18 -2.74 1.18
CA THR A 746 23.51 -2.45 2.46
C THR A 746 23.16 -3.76 3.15
N LEU A 747 23.60 -3.93 4.38
CA LEU A 747 23.21 -5.05 5.23
C LEU A 747 22.13 -4.56 6.19
N THR A 748 20.97 -5.25 6.24
CA THR A 748 19.84 -4.88 7.09
C THR A 748 19.40 -6.08 7.93
N LEU A 749 19.37 -5.89 9.24
CA LEU A 749 18.73 -6.81 10.20
C LEU A 749 17.40 -6.19 10.60
N ASN A 750 16.31 -6.91 10.47
CA ASN A 750 15.00 -6.47 10.98
C ASN A 750 14.34 -7.53 11.86
N VAL A 751 13.59 -7.06 12.85
CA VAL A 751 12.72 -7.86 13.73
C VAL A 751 11.32 -7.30 13.58
N ILE A 752 10.44 -8.09 12.97
CA ILE A 752 9.03 -7.75 12.77
C ILE A 752 8.24 -8.35 13.93
N ASP A 753 7.39 -7.55 14.57
CA ASP A 753 6.55 -7.91 15.70
C ASP A 753 7.40 -8.48 16.88
N VAL A 754 8.24 -7.60 17.44
CA VAL A 754 9.20 -7.93 18.54
C VAL A 754 8.55 -8.71 19.67
N PHE A 755 7.32 -8.34 20.04
CA PHE A 755 6.58 -8.95 21.16
C PHE A 755 5.73 -10.16 20.77
N ASN A 756 5.71 -10.53 19.48
CA ASN A 756 4.84 -11.58 18.93
C ASN A 756 3.36 -11.34 19.27
N SER A 757 2.95 -10.09 19.21
CA SER A 757 1.66 -9.57 19.69
C SER A 757 0.61 -9.40 18.62
N ARG A 758 0.95 -9.66 17.36
CA ARG A 758 0.03 -9.58 16.22
C ARG A 758 -0.93 -10.77 16.24
N VAL A 759 -1.89 -10.71 17.13
CA VAL A 759 -2.92 -11.73 17.33
C VAL A 759 -4.28 -11.08 17.14
N PHE A 760 -5.05 -11.59 16.20
CA PHE A 760 -6.44 -11.20 16.01
C PHE A 760 -7.31 -11.92 17.02
N ARG A 761 -8.09 -11.15 17.78
CA ARG A 761 -9.08 -11.68 18.72
C ARG A 761 -10.42 -11.03 18.44
N ALA A 762 -11.45 -11.84 18.33
CA ALA A 762 -12.80 -11.38 18.12
C ALA A 762 -13.78 -12.16 18.99
N VAL A 763 -14.81 -11.45 19.42
CA VAL A 763 -16.03 -12.03 19.98
C VAL A 763 -17.11 -11.88 18.92
N THR A 764 -17.87 -12.95 18.67
CA THR A 764 -19.03 -12.93 17.78
C THR A 764 -20.19 -13.62 18.49
N GLU A 765 -21.32 -12.97 18.52
CA GLU A 765 -22.52 -13.44 19.23
C GLU A 765 -23.77 -13.26 18.38
N GLY A 766 -24.76 -14.08 18.64
CA GLY A 766 -26.08 -14.06 18.02
C GLY A 766 -27.11 -14.72 18.93
N ALA A 767 -28.37 -14.73 18.53
CA ALA A 767 -29.47 -15.22 19.35
C ALA A 767 -29.28 -16.66 19.89
N GLY A 768 -28.53 -17.52 19.21
CA GLY A 768 -28.33 -18.90 19.59
C GLY A 768 -26.89 -19.30 19.90
N PHE A 769 -25.93 -18.35 19.90
CA PHE A 769 -24.53 -18.71 20.06
C PHE A 769 -23.67 -17.56 20.60
N TYR A 770 -22.55 -17.92 21.17
CA TYR A 770 -21.41 -17.07 21.52
C TYR A 770 -20.12 -17.70 21.03
N THR A 771 -19.19 -16.89 20.49
CA THR A 771 -17.87 -17.37 20.10
C THR A 771 -16.77 -16.40 20.47
N GLU A 772 -15.63 -16.92 20.95
CA GLU A 772 -14.36 -16.21 21.04
C GLU A 772 -13.35 -16.84 20.09
N SER A 773 -12.78 -16.04 19.19
CA SER A 773 -11.77 -16.49 18.25
C SER A 773 -10.44 -15.78 18.46
N SER A 774 -9.34 -16.51 18.26
CA SER A 774 -7.99 -15.98 18.25
C SER A 774 -7.24 -16.57 17.06
N SER A 775 -6.61 -15.73 16.25
CA SER A 775 -5.86 -16.13 15.07
C SER A 775 -4.52 -15.42 14.98
N GLN A 776 -3.45 -16.18 14.76
CA GLN A 776 -2.09 -15.69 14.58
C GLN A 776 -1.48 -16.35 13.34
N GLY A 777 -1.73 -15.77 12.17
CA GLY A 777 -1.21 -16.25 10.88
C GLY A 777 0.22 -15.80 10.58
N ARG A 778 0.79 -14.90 11.40
CA ARG A 778 2.16 -14.39 11.25
C ARG A 778 2.82 -14.26 12.61
N LEU A 779 3.81 -15.10 12.85
CA LEU A 779 4.64 -15.01 14.05
C LEU A 779 5.71 -13.92 13.88
N ARG A 780 6.40 -13.59 14.99
CA ARG A 780 7.59 -12.75 14.96
C ARG A 780 8.60 -13.26 13.93
N GLN A 781 9.13 -12.35 13.11
CA GLN A 781 10.11 -12.67 12.08
C GLN A 781 11.41 -11.89 12.31
N ILE A 782 12.53 -12.56 12.11
CA ILE A 782 13.86 -11.96 12.12
C ILE A 782 14.46 -12.20 10.75
N ASN A 783 14.83 -11.15 10.02
CA ASN A 783 15.41 -11.28 8.68
C ASN A 783 16.74 -10.53 8.60
N LEU A 784 17.71 -11.14 7.97
CA LEU A 784 18.95 -10.53 7.51
C LEU A 784 18.90 -10.40 5.98
N THR A 785 19.06 -9.19 5.49
CA THR A 785 19.02 -8.88 4.05
C THR A 785 20.30 -8.21 3.62
N LEU A 786 20.97 -8.76 2.60
CA LEU A 786 22.06 -8.14 1.90
C LEU A 786 21.53 -7.59 0.56
N ASN A 787 21.56 -6.28 0.39
CA ASN A 787 21.29 -5.62 -0.88
C ASN A 787 22.59 -5.19 -1.52
N TYR A 788 22.83 -5.55 -2.78
CA TYR A 788 23.96 -5.10 -3.59
C TYR A 788 23.47 -4.33 -4.81
N ARG A 789 24.05 -3.15 -5.04
CA ARG A 789 23.72 -2.25 -6.16
C ARG A 789 24.83 -2.26 -7.20
N LEU A 790 24.50 -2.59 -8.44
CA LEU A 790 25.42 -2.39 -9.55
C LEU A 790 25.65 -0.88 -9.73
N ARG A 791 26.90 -0.47 -9.94
CA ARG A 791 27.27 0.92 -10.13
C ARG A 791 26.52 1.48 -11.33
N GLN A 792 25.75 2.53 -11.08
CA GLN A 792 25.26 3.41 -12.13
C GLN A 792 26.47 4.13 -12.73
N ALA A 793 26.67 4.05 -14.07
CA ALA A 793 27.64 4.89 -14.75
C ALA A 793 27.29 6.37 -14.44
N LYS A 794 28.26 7.14 -13.92
CA LYS A 794 28.09 8.58 -13.66
C LYS A 794 27.65 9.24 -14.98
N LYS A 795 26.41 9.74 -15.03
CA LYS A 795 25.99 10.61 -16.12
C LYS A 795 26.80 11.89 -16.03
N LYS A 796 27.58 12.24 -17.05
CA LYS A 796 27.98 13.63 -17.27
C LYS A 796 26.68 14.42 -17.38
N ALA A 797 26.46 15.35 -16.48
CA ALA A 797 25.37 16.30 -16.58
C ALA A 797 25.50 17.01 -17.93
N LYS A 798 24.58 16.74 -18.86
CA LYS A 798 24.30 17.68 -19.93
C LYS A 798 23.36 18.70 -19.33
N GLU A 799 23.84 19.92 -19.31
CA GLU A 799 23.04 21.11 -19.10
C GLU A 799 21.77 21.08 -19.95
N GLY A 800 20.69 21.50 -19.38
CA GLY A 800 19.49 21.91 -20.09
C GLY A 800 18.24 21.12 -19.71
N GLY A 801 17.35 21.77 -19.03
CA GLY A 801 15.94 21.45 -18.96
C GLY A 801 15.41 21.21 -17.54
N GLU A 802 15.10 22.27 -16.92
CA GLU A 802 14.09 22.38 -15.87
C GLU A 802 12.82 21.66 -16.33
N GLY A 803 12.27 20.86 -15.48
CA GLY A 803 11.00 20.19 -15.64
C GLY A 803 10.43 19.95 -14.26
N GLU A 804 9.87 20.99 -13.72
CA GLU A 804 9.03 21.01 -12.56
C GLU A 804 7.73 20.21 -12.80
N PHE A 805 7.32 19.50 -11.74
CA PHE A 805 5.99 19.07 -11.30
C PHE A 805 5.28 17.96 -12.06
#